data_6a0bc6ad6eca4e9becdcb920d278a731
#
_entry.id   6a0bc6ad6eca4e9becdcb920d278a731
#
_cell.length_a   1.000
_cell.length_b   1.000
_cell.length_c   1.000
_cell.angle_alpha   90.00
_cell.angle_beta   90.00
_cell.angle_gamma   90.00
#
_symmetry.space_group_name_H-M   'P 1'
#
loop_
_entity.id
_entity.type
_entity.pdbx_description
1 polymer ?
#
loop_
_entity_poly.entity_id
_entity_poly.type
_entity_poly.pdbx_seq_one_letter_code
_entity_poly.pdbx_strand_id
1 'polypeptide(L)'
;MRVIHGAALALFVLVVPAAAQAPVSKRALTQADWDRWRSITGAALSNDGKWAGYTLIPQVGDGEMVIRSTQGATEYRVPRGFLGRPNNIPGGLRGPAGGTGEGEPAAQTAAPGQFTADNRFVVMTTQPTQAEVERARPARGGRAAPPTRTSLAIVDLADGKVTTIAGVRSFRLPRENGTWLAYVPEPDSAADSTARGARSATSAGPRRTYGSPLVLRNLGTGAEERLTDVLAYAFDDRATVLAYTVVSRDSTKDGAFLRTMATGTVTTLASGRGNYKSPVLDSAARQVAFLSDRDEFGKEKARYTLYYAQLKAGTAAPVVAPGALATDFRIVDNASVSFTGSGNAILFGVAPMVPDSVPTDSLTGKAVFDLWHYKDPTLQPTQRLSASRDRNRSFQAIYFPQTRKLVQLANDTIPSLEVSEDGRFAVASSRERYRIESMWGDGGSDVYVIDPATGIAKLIREKISGLAQLSPDGKYAIFYDKGRYYGYNTATGKTADLTGNISGVSFEQETWDTPSIPGAWGVAGWTKGDKSVLIYDRWDVWEIDPAAVKPAVMVTDSLGRSQHLVLRVVQVRRSRGGQGGGGGGFGGGFGGGGGPSEPIDPSEPLLLRAVDEETKASGFYRDQLGQHRAPEKIVMADAAFGTPVKADDADVWMVTRGTFTEFPNLWVGPSLTQMTRISDANPQQKDYNWGTVELVSWVSTDGVPLKGLLYKPEDFDSTKKYPMISYFYESLSQNRYSYVPPNGRNVINPTHYVSNGYIIFEPDIAYQKGYPGPSAMKSIVPGVQMLLTRGYVDPKRLGLQGQSWGGYQIAYMITQTSMFAAAMAGAPVVNMTSAYGGIRWGSGVARAFQYEVGQSRIGGSLWETPMRYIENSPLFWLDKVTTPLFIMSNDADDAVPWYQGIEFFVAMRRLGKEVYLIDYNNDVHNPASRANQKDIAMRMQQFFDAKLKGARPPDWMVKGIPYLAKGRDQLGAPAPVGAAGAQPLPEGAKP
;
A
#
# COMPACT_ATOMS: atom_id res chain seq x y z
N MET A 1 -92.05 -33.71 -29.00
CA MET A 1 -91.17 -34.06 -30.12
C MET A 1 -89.79 -33.48 -29.87
N ARG A 2 -88.82 -34.38 -29.82
CA ARG A 2 -87.36 -34.22 -29.76
C ARG A 2 -86.75 -33.24 -28.71
N VAL A 3 -86.30 -33.85 -27.67
CA VAL A 3 -85.41 -33.41 -26.64
C VAL A 3 -84.01 -33.32 -27.25
N ILE A 4 -83.23 -32.19 -27.05
CA ILE A 4 -81.81 -32.13 -27.28
C ILE A 4 -81.10 -31.87 -25.91
N HIS A 5 -80.33 -32.85 -25.48
CA HIS A 5 -79.51 -32.76 -24.26
C HIS A 5 -78.21 -31.96 -24.57
N GLY A 6 -78.04 -30.85 -23.94
CA GLY A 6 -76.74 -30.16 -23.92
C GLY A 6 -75.91 -30.61 -22.68
N ALA A 7 -74.76 -31.25 -22.92
CA ALA A 7 -73.81 -31.62 -21.89
C ALA A 7 -72.96 -30.45 -21.57
N ALA A 8 -72.99 -29.96 -20.31
CA ALA A 8 -72.09 -28.96 -19.75
C ALA A 8 -70.80 -29.63 -19.31
N LEU A 9 -69.70 -29.25 -19.97
CA LEU A 9 -68.33 -29.68 -19.59
C LEU A 9 -67.84 -28.78 -18.49
N ALA A 10 -67.75 -29.28 -17.25
CA ALA A 10 -67.16 -28.53 -16.13
C ALA A 10 -65.65 -28.67 -16.19
N LEU A 11 -64.93 -27.53 -16.42
CA LEU A 11 -63.48 -27.44 -16.40
C LEU A 11 -63.05 -27.31 -14.93
N PHE A 12 -62.45 -28.37 -14.35
CA PHE A 12 -61.79 -28.32 -13.05
C PHE A 12 -60.40 -27.73 -13.25
N VAL A 13 -60.20 -26.50 -12.88
CA VAL A 13 -58.87 -25.88 -12.72
C VAL A 13 -58.27 -26.38 -11.41
N LEU A 14 -57.34 -27.32 -11.51
CA LEU A 14 -56.45 -27.72 -10.39
C LEU A 14 -55.52 -26.57 -10.10
N VAL A 15 -55.85 -25.77 -9.11
CA VAL A 15 -54.90 -24.82 -8.48
C VAL A 15 -53.94 -25.67 -7.65
N VAL A 16 -52.77 -25.96 -8.20
CA VAL A 16 -51.62 -26.49 -7.43
C VAL A 16 -51.12 -25.34 -6.57
N PRO A 17 -51.13 -25.39 -5.23
CA PRO A 17 -50.52 -24.39 -4.42
C PRO A 17 -49.03 -24.41 -4.73
N ALA A 18 -48.46 -23.27 -5.20
CA ALA A 18 -47.03 -23.11 -5.25
C ALA A 18 -46.51 -23.30 -3.81
N ALA A 19 -45.84 -24.41 -3.56
CA ALA A 19 -45.12 -24.63 -2.32
C ALA A 19 -44.14 -23.48 -2.20
N ALA A 20 -44.37 -22.55 -1.28
CA ALA A 20 -43.38 -21.56 -0.90
C ALA A 20 -42.16 -22.36 -0.47
N GLN A 21 -41.09 -22.29 -1.27
CA GLN A 21 -39.79 -22.84 -0.87
C GLN A 21 -39.46 -22.23 0.49
N ALA A 22 -39.32 -23.07 1.51
CA ALA A 22 -38.84 -22.66 2.81
C ALA A 22 -37.53 -21.88 2.58
N PRO A 23 -37.32 -20.72 3.25
CA PRO A 23 -36.11 -19.97 3.08
C PRO A 23 -34.92 -20.89 3.36
N VAL A 24 -33.99 -20.97 2.38
CA VAL A 24 -32.77 -21.76 2.52
C VAL A 24 -32.08 -21.25 3.77
N SER A 25 -31.92 -22.08 4.81
CA SER A 25 -31.27 -21.68 6.03
C SER A 25 -29.83 -21.32 5.71
N LYS A 26 -29.42 -20.11 6.10
CA LYS A 26 -28.03 -19.66 5.99
C LYS A 26 -27.12 -20.61 6.75
N ARG A 27 -25.92 -20.84 6.23
CA ARG A 27 -24.93 -21.71 6.86
C ARG A 27 -23.74 -20.97 7.42
N ALA A 28 -23.02 -21.56 8.37
CA ALA A 28 -21.76 -21.04 8.84
C ALA A 28 -20.69 -21.06 7.74
N LEU A 29 -19.79 -20.09 7.77
CA LEU A 29 -18.61 -20.02 6.93
C LEU A 29 -17.63 -21.13 7.32
N THR A 30 -17.08 -21.81 6.32
CA THR A 30 -16.00 -22.78 6.47
C THR A 30 -14.72 -22.25 5.82
N GLN A 31 -13.59 -22.90 6.09
CA GLN A 31 -12.31 -22.53 5.47
C GLN A 31 -12.29 -22.75 3.95
N ALA A 32 -13.12 -23.67 3.45
CA ALA A 32 -13.27 -23.91 2.01
C ALA A 32 -13.93 -22.73 1.27
N ASP A 33 -14.66 -21.92 1.98
CA ASP A 33 -15.36 -20.77 1.40
C ASP A 33 -14.45 -19.57 1.18
N TRP A 34 -13.32 -19.45 1.90
CA TRP A 34 -12.44 -18.27 1.88
C TRP A 34 -11.90 -17.94 0.48
N ASP A 35 -11.50 -18.96 -0.29
CA ASP A 35 -10.82 -18.76 -1.57
C ASP A 35 -11.72 -18.14 -2.65
N ARG A 36 -13.05 -18.24 -2.48
CA ARG A 36 -14.05 -17.76 -3.44
C ARG A 36 -14.36 -16.28 -3.31
N TRP A 37 -13.95 -15.65 -2.19
CA TRP A 37 -14.20 -14.23 -1.95
C TRP A 37 -13.40 -13.36 -2.90
N ARG A 38 -14.08 -12.40 -3.56
CA ARG A 38 -13.50 -11.51 -4.56
C ARG A 38 -13.33 -10.12 -4.01
N SER A 39 -12.33 -9.40 -4.53
CA SER A 39 -12.10 -7.98 -4.31
C SER A 39 -12.20 -7.21 -5.61
N ILE A 40 -12.59 -5.93 -5.52
CA ILE A 40 -12.58 -4.98 -6.63
C ILE A 40 -11.27 -4.23 -6.59
N THR A 41 -10.57 -4.17 -7.75
CA THR A 41 -9.33 -3.40 -7.89
C THR A 41 -9.32 -2.62 -9.21
N GLY A 42 -8.54 -1.55 -9.27
CA GLY A 42 -8.32 -0.79 -10.51
C GLY A 42 -9.59 -0.17 -11.09
N ALA A 43 -10.51 0.25 -10.23
CA ALA A 43 -11.74 0.91 -10.69
C ALA A 43 -11.43 2.27 -11.33
N ALA A 44 -11.98 2.50 -12.52
CA ALA A 44 -11.80 3.72 -13.32
C ALA A 44 -13.10 4.08 -14.06
N LEU A 45 -13.27 5.38 -14.35
CA LEU A 45 -14.30 5.89 -15.27
C LEU A 45 -13.66 6.23 -16.62
N SER A 46 -14.43 6.13 -17.72
CA SER A 46 -14.10 6.79 -18.97
C SER A 46 -14.18 8.30 -18.81
N ASN A 47 -13.47 9.08 -19.65
CA ASN A 47 -13.45 10.54 -19.53
C ASN A 47 -14.85 11.17 -19.72
N ASP A 48 -15.66 10.56 -20.60
CA ASP A 48 -17.06 10.97 -20.84
C ASP A 48 -18.06 10.41 -19.81
N GLY A 49 -17.58 9.63 -18.84
CA GLY A 49 -18.40 9.06 -17.78
C GLY A 49 -19.38 7.95 -18.20
N LYS A 50 -19.39 7.51 -19.47
CA LYS A 50 -20.34 6.51 -19.94
C LYS A 50 -19.99 5.08 -19.55
N TRP A 51 -18.73 4.82 -19.19
CA TRP A 51 -18.24 3.51 -18.85
C TRP A 51 -17.47 3.50 -17.52
N ALA A 52 -17.69 2.46 -16.74
CA ALA A 52 -16.89 2.14 -15.57
C ALA A 52 -16.19 0.79 -15.78
N GLY A 53 -14.88 0.76 -15.52
CA GLY A 53 -14.08 -0.47 -15.61
C GLY A 53 -13.51 -0.84 -14.25
N TYR A 54 -13.51 -2.15 -13.89
CA TYR A 54 -12.92 -2.65 -12.66
C TYR A 54 -12.54 -4.12 -12.78
N THR A 55 -11.54 -4.56 -12.02
CA THR A 55 -11.11 -5.96 -12.00
C THR A 55 -11.64 -6.66 -10.75
N LEU A 56 -12.26 -7.81 -10.93
CA LEU A 56 -12.64 -8.74 -9.87
C LEU A 56 -11.53 -9.77 -9.70
N ILE A 57 -10.98 -9.89 -8.50
CA ILE A 57 -9.90 -10.84 -8.19
C ILE A 57 -10.36 -11.72 -7.02
N PRO A 58 -10.48 -13.05 -7.21
CA PRO A 58 -10.75 -13.99 -6.12
C PRO A 58 -9.49 -14.16 -5.25
N GLN A 59 -9.65 -14.68 -4.03
CA GLN A 59 -8.48 -14.98 -3.19
C GLN A 59 -7.62 -16.11 -3.78
N VAL A 60 -8.22 -17.03 -4.53
CA VAL A 60 -7.53 -18.05 -5.32
C VAL A 60 -8.27 -18.20 -6.63
N GLY A 61 -7.55 -18.22 -7.75
CA GLY A 61 -8.12 -18.34 -9.09
C GLY A 61 -7.79 -17.15 -9.99
N ASP A 62 -8.41 -17.18 -11.15
CA ASP A 62 -8.21 -16.18 -12.20
C ASP A 62 -9.10 -14.96 -11.98
N GLY A 63 -8.56 -13.79 -12.27
CA GLY A 63 -9.29 -12.53 -12.26
C GLY A 63 -10.03 -12.26 -13.55
N GLU A 64 -10.99 -11.34 -13.50
CA GLU A 64 -11.71 -10.85 -14.68
C GLU A 64 -11.85 -9.32 -14.64
N MET A 65 -11.75 -8.68 -15.80
CA MET A 65 -12.11 -7.28 -15.98
C MET A 65 -13.56 -7.17 -16.33
N VAL A 66 -14.28 -6.33 -15.61
CA VAL A 66 -15.68 -5.96 -15.91
C VAL A 66 -15.68 -4.52 -16.41
N ILE A 67 -16.28 -4.30 -17.57
CA ILE A 67 -16.49 -2.98 -18.17
C ILE A 67 -17.99 -2.82 -18.33
N ARG A 68 -18.56 -1.85 -17.60
CA ARG A 68 -20.00 -1.68 -17.52
C ARG A 68 -20.43 -0.27 -17.90
N SER A 69 -21.53 -0.16 -18.69
CA SER A 69 -22.16 1.12 -18.97
C SER A 69 -22.69 1.72 -17.67
N THR A 70 -22.45 3.04 -17.49
CA THR A 70 -23.01 3.81 -16.37
C THR A 70 -24.45 4.26 -16.61
N GLN A 71 -24.92 4.15 -17.86
CA GLN A 71 -26.23 4.63 -18.31
C GLN A 71 -27.19 3.50 -18.71
N GLY A 72 -26.72 2.25 -18.78
CA GLY A 72 -27.50 1.13 -19.26
C GLY A 72 -27.08 -0.23 -18.67
N ALA A 73 -27.62 -1.31 -19.25
CA ALA A 73 -27.35 -2.67 -18.79
C ALA A 73 -26.13 -3.32 -19.49
N THR A 74 -25.52 -2.67 -20.46
CA THR A 74 -24.41 -3.23 -21.24
C THR A 74 -23.20 -3.50 -20.35
N GLU A 75 -22.70 -4.73 -20.40
CA GLU A 75 -21.54 -5.19 -19.62
C GLU A 75 -20.67 -6.11 -20.47
N TYR A 76 -19.36 -5.87 -20.45
CA TYR A 76 -18.36 -6.73 -21.07
C TYR A 76 -17.46 -7.33 -19.99
N ARG A 77 -17.17 -8.62 -20.10
CA ARG A 77 -16.29 -9.36 -19.20
C ARG A 77 -15.11 -9.96 -19.97
N VAL A 78 -13.91 -9.68 -19.49
CA VAL A 78 -12.66 -10.13 -20.11
C VAL A 78 -11.82 -10.88 -19.09
N PRO A 79 -11.51 -12.17 -19.31
CA PRO A 79 -10.60 -12.90 -18.43
C PRO A 79 -9.23 -12.20 -18.33
N ARG A 80 -8.72 -12.06 -17.12
CA ARG A 80 -7.39 -11.46 -16.87
C ARG A 80 -6.33 -12.47 -16.46
N GLY A 81 -6.71 -13.75 -16.26
CA GLY A 81 -5.81 -14.79 -15.77
C GLY A 81 -5.41 -14.59 -14.31
N PHE A 82 -4.34 -15.25 -13.88
CA PHE A 82 -3.88 -15.27 -12.50
C PHE A 82 -3.11 -14.01 -12.15
N LEU A 83 -3.75 -13.08 -11.45
CA LEU A 83 -3.20 -11.78 -11.08
C LEU A 83 -2.45 -11.79 -9.73
N GLY A 84 -2.35 -12.93 -9.06
CA GLY A 84 -1.89 -12.98 -7.68
C GLY A 84 -2.96 -12.42 -6.72
N ARG A 85 -2.61 -12.32 -5.44
CA ARG A 85 -3.54 -11.78 -4.45
C ARG A 85 -3.52 -10.27 -4.42
N PRO A 86 -4.69 -9.62 -4.33
CA PRO A 86 -4.72 -8.24 -3.90
C PRO A 86 -4.35 -8.17 -2.40
N ASN A 87 -3.37 -7.37 -2.06
CA ASN A 87 -3.02 -7.05 -0.66
C ASN A 87 -4.03 -6.10 0.01
N ASN A 88 -5.17 -5.87 -0.61
CA ASN A 88 -6.17 -4.97 -0.08
C ASN A 88 -7.21 -5.73 0.71
N ILE A 89 -6.99 -5.81 2.03
CA ILE A 89 -8.09 -5.96 2.97
C ILE A 89 -8.52 -4.52 3.31
N PRO A 90 -9.76 -4.13 2.98
CA PRO A 90 -10.35 -2.96 3.60
C PRO A 90 -10.35 -3.19 5.12
N GLY A 91 -9.73 -2.31 5.88
CA GLY A 91 -9.59 -2.47 7.34
C GLY A 91 -8.29 -3.12 7.82
N GLY A 92 -7.31 -3.34 6.94
CA GLY A 92 -5.96 -3.74 7.36
C GLY A 92 -5.35 -2.67 8.27
N LEU A 93 -5.01 -3.08 9.49
CA LEU A 93 -4.39 -2.28 10.54
C LEU A 93 -3.17 -1.51 10.01
N ARG A 94 -3.38 -0.27 9.57
CA ARG A 94 -2.34 0.74 9.58
C ARG A 94 -2.45 1.41 10.94
N GLY A 95 -1.45 1.22 11.76
CA GLY A 95 -1.28 2.01 12.98
C GLY A 95 -1.27 3.51 12.65
N PRO A 96 -1.49 4.37 13.64
CA PRO A 96 -1.44 5.82 13.45
C PRO A 96 -0.14 6.23 12.75
N ALA A 97 -0.24 7.24 11.88
CA ALA A 97 0.87 7.78 11.12
C ALA A 97 2.05 8.11 12.06
N GLY A 98 3.15 7.40 11.91
CA GLY A 98 4.33 7.51 12.77
C GLY A 98 4.96 6.16 13.13
N GLY A 99 4.20 5.06 13.11
CA GLY A 99 4.78 3.72 13.17
C GLY A 99 5.29 3.32 11.80
N THR A 100 6.52 2.86 11.71
CA THR A 100 7.02 2.08 10.57
C THR A 100 6.15 0.83 10.50
N GLY A 101 5.00 0.95 9.79
CA GLY A 101 4.07 -0.14 9.60
C GLY A 101 4.82 -1.29 8.94
N GLU A 102 4.75 -2.44 9.55
CA GLU A 102 5.24 -3.70 9.03
C GLU A 102 4.45 -4.00 7.75
N GLY A 103 4.88 -3.41 6.63
CA GLY A 103 4.27 -3.65 5.33
C GLY A 103 4.65 -5.03 4.86
N GLU A 104 3.67 -5.93 4.75
CA GLU A 104 3.83 -7.06 3.83
C GLU A 104 4.32 -6.52 2.48
N PRO A 105 5.26 -7.21 1.80
CA PRO A 105 5.65 -6.82 0.46
C PRO A 105 4.38 -6.69 -0.39
N ALA A 106 4.17 -5.52 -0.97
CA ALA A 106 2.99 -5.25 -1.78
C ALA A 106 2.94 -6.29 -2.90
N ALA A 107 1.92 -7.15 -2.90
CA ALA A 107 1.63 -7.96 -4.06
C ALA A 107 1.48 -7.01 -5.25
N GLN A 108 2.10 -7.35 -6.37
CA GLN A 108 1.95 -6.57 -7.59
C GLN A 108 0.46 -6.58 -7.96
N THR A 109 -0.23 -5.50 -7.65
CA THR A 109 -1.58 -5.28 -8.16
C THR A 109 -1.46 -5.16 -9.67
N ALA A 110 -2.15 -6.02 -10.41
CA ALA A 110 -2.20 -5.89 -11.86
C ALA A 110 -2.63 -4.47 -12.23
N ALA A 111 -1.91 -3.87 -13.17
CA ALA A 111 -2.26 -2.55 -13.67
C ALA A 111 -3.74 -2.51 -14.09
N PRO A 112 -4.49 -1.45 -13.76
CA PRO A 112 -5.88 -1.32 -14.15
C PRO A 112 -6.02 -1.34 -15.68
N GLY A 113 -7.19 -1.72 -16.19
CA GLY A 113 -7.55 -1.45 -17.58
C GLY A 113 -7.59 0.06 -17.83
N GLN A 114 -7.00 0.49 -18.94
CA GLN A 114 -6.89 1.92 -19.28
C GLN A 114 -7.88 2.25 -20.40
N PHE A 115 -8.73 3.24 -20.19
CA PHE A 115 -9.55 3.83 -21.24
C PHE A 115 -8.68 4.69 -22.17
N THR A 116 -8.93 4.62 -23.48
CA THR A 116 -8.32 5.57 -24.42
C THR A 116 -8.92 6.98 -24.24
N ALA A 117 -8.17 8.00 -24.65
CA ALA A 117 -8.60 9.39 -24.49
C ALA A 117 -9.92 9.74 -25.20
N ASP A 118 -10.23 9.02 -26.29
CA ASP A 118 -11.48 9.14 -27.06
C ASP A 118 -12.63 8.27 -26.51
N ASN A 119 -12.41 7.56 -25.40
CA ASN A 119 -13.36 6.67 -24.75
C ASN A 119 -13.86 5.51 -25.62
N ARG A 120 -13.14 5.14 -26.69
CA ARG A 120 -13.56 4.07 -27.59
C ARG A 120 -13.05 2.70 -27.18
N PHE A 121 -11.84 2.62 -26.60
CA PHE A 121 -11.23 1.34 -26.25
C PHE A 121 -10.86 1.27 -24.78
N VAL A 122 -10.83 0.02 -24.26
CA VAL A 122 -10.12 -0.31 -23.00
C VAL A 122 -8.97 -1.24 -23.33
N VAL A 123 -7.78 -0.89 -22.86
CA VAL A 123 -6.54 -1.65 -23.08
C VAL A 123 -6.01 -2.15 -21.74
N MET A 124 -5.66 -3.45 -21.69
CA MET A 124 -5.14 -4.07 -20.47
C MET A 124 -4.20 -5.24 -20.76
N THR A 125 -3.31 -5.53 -19.83
CA THR A 125 -2.55 -6.78 -19.85
C THR A 125 -3.40 -7.91 -19.26
N THR A 126 -3.28 -9.12 -19.84
CA THR A 126 -3.83 -10.36 -19.29
C THR A 126 -2.69 -11.31 -18.96
N GLN A 127 -2.85 -12.08 -17.90
CA GLN A 127 -1.88 -13.05 -17.41
C GLN A 127 -2.29 -14.45 -17.81
N PRO A 128 -1.38 -15.42 -17.81
CA PRO A 128 -1.72 -16.83 -17.91
C PRO A 128 -2.68 -17.22 -16.79
N THR A 129 -3.51 -18.22 -17.03
CA THR A 129 -4.40 -18.77 -16.00
C THR A 129 -3.60 -19.45 -14.88
N GLN A 130 -4.18 -19.56 -13.69
CA GLN A 130 -3.55 -20.29 -12.58
C GLN A 130 -3.15 -21.71 -12.99
N ALA A 131 -4.00 -22.40 -13.74
CA ALA A 131 -3.72 -23.75 -14.21
C ALA A 131 -2.53 -23.82 -15.17
N GLU A 132 -2.30 -22.79 -16.00
CA GLU A 132 -1.12 -22.69 -16.88
C GLU A 132 0.14 -22.40 -16.06
N VAL A 133 0.07 -21.50 -15.07
CA VAL A 133 1.18 -21.19 -14.17
C VAL A 133 1.58 -22.43 -13.35
N GLU A 134 0.61 -23.19 -12.85
CA GLU A 134 0.86 -24.43 -12.09
C GLU A 134 1.49 -25.53 -12.95
N ARG A 135 1.00 -25.72 -14.18
CA ARG A 135 1.62 -26.66 -15.14
C ARG A 135 3.05 -26.28 -15.53
N ALA A 136 3.35 -24.98 -15.57
CA ALA A 136 4.69 -24.49 -15.90
C ALA A 136 5.69 -24.61 -14.75
N ARG A 137 5.26 -24.91 -13.50
CA ARG A 137 6.17 -25.15 -12.38
C ARG A 137 6.98 -26.43 -12.61
N PRO A 138 8.34 -26.37 -12.52
CA PRO A 138 9.15 -27.57 -12.69
C PRO A 138 8.81 -28.57 -11.58
N ALA A 139 8.59 -29.83 -11.94
CA ALA A 139 8.56 -30.92 -10.98
C ALA A 139 9.93 -30.96 -10.26
N ARG A 140 9.95 -31.36 -9.00
CA ARG A 140 11.18 -31.47 -8.18
C ARG A 140 12.26 -32.27 -8.94
N GLY A 141 13.31 -31.59 -9.43
CA GLY A 141 14.37 -32.20 -10.25
C GLY A 141 14.10 -32.24 -11.76
N GLY A 142 12.97 -31.70 -12.26
CA GLY A 142 12.64 -31.66 -13.67
C GLY A 142 13.18 -30.45 -14.43
N ARG A 143 13.24 -30.55 -15.76
CA ARG A 143 13.58 -29.44 -16.65
C ARG A 143 12.48 -28.37 -16.55
N ALA A 144 12.88 -27.08 -16.44
CA ALA A 144 11.92 -25.97 -16.42
C ALA A 144 11.04 -25.98 -17.68
N ALA A 145 9.72 -25.91 -17.50
CA ALA A 145 8.79 -25.71 -18.62
C ALA A 145 9.01 -24.32 -19.23
N PRO A 146 8.59 -24.08 -20.49
CA PRO A 146 8.65 -22.75 -21.08
C PRO A 146 7.89 -21.74 -20.20
N PRO A 147 8.41 -20.50 -20.04
CA PRO A 147 7.74 -19.48 -19.27
C PRO A 147 6.37 -19.17 -19.89
N THR A 148 5.35 -19.04 -19.07
CA THR A 148 4.04 -18.54 -19.48
C THR A 148 4.12 -17.09 -19.93
N ARG A 149 3.38 -16.71 -20.99
CA ARG A 149 3.47 -15.38 -21.62
C ARG A 149 2.27 -14.52 -21.21
N THR A 150 2.53 -13.23 -20.97
CA THR A 150 1.48 -12.20 -20.83
C THR A 150 0.88 -11.87 -22.21
N SER A 151 -0.36 -11.40 -22.22
CA SER A 151 -1.01 -10.93 -23.45
C SER A 151 -1.58 -9.52 -23.24
N LEU A 152 -1.90 -8.83 -24.31
CA LEU A 152 -2.59 -7.55 -24.31
C LEU A 152 -4.00 -7.76 -24.84
N ALA A 153 -5.01 -7.31 -24.11
CA ALA A 153 -6.39 -7.29 -24.54
C ALA A 153 -6.82 -5.86 -24.85
N ILE A 154 -7.45 -5.65 -25.99
CA ILE A 154 -8.03 -4.41 -26.47
C ILE A 154 -9.53 -4.67 -26.66
N VAL A 155 -10.37 -3.96 -25.94
CA VAL A 155 -11.84 -4.08 -25.99
C VAL A 155 -12.38 -2.84 -26.71
N ASP A 156 -13.08 -3.02 -27.82
CA ASP A 156 -13.85 -1.96 -28.47
C ASP A 156 -15.18 -1.78 -27.72
N LEU A 157 -15.44 -0.62 -27.19
CA LEU A 157 -16.62 -0.34 -26.37
C LEU A 157 -17.91 -0.20 -27.20
N ALA A 158 -17.79 -0.07 -28.53
CA ALA A 158 -18.94 0.05 -29.41
C ALA A 158 -19.71 -1.28 -29.57
N ASP A 159 -18.96 -2.41 -29.60
CA ASP A 159 -19.54 -3.74 -29.85
C ASP A 159 -19.08 -4.83 -28.87
N GLY A 160 -18.15 -4.51 -27.97
CA GLY A 160 -17.56 -5.45 -26.99
C GLY A 160 -16.52 -6.40 -27.60
N LYS A 161 -16.11 -6.19 -28.84
CA LYS A 161 -15.12 -7.03 -29.50
C LYS A 161 -13.77 -6.97 -28.78
N VAL A 162 -13.23 -8.12 -28.41
CA VAL A 162 -11.93 -8.26 -27.77
C VAL A 162 -10.88 -8.70 -28.80
N THR A 163 -9.84 -7.88 -28.95
CA THR A 163 -8.64 -8.25 -29.73
C THR A 163 -7.54 -8.61 -28.75
N THR A 164 -7.00 -9.82 -28.83
CA THR A 164 -5.90 -10.28 -27.96
C THR A 164 -4.62 -10.39 -28.76
N ILE A 165 -3.54 -9.81 -28.23
CA ILE A 165 -2.17 -9.88 -28.77
C ILE A 165 -1.32 -10.66 -27.79
N ALA A 166 -0.86 -11.85 -28.18
CA ALA A 166 -0.07 -12.71 -27.30
C ALA A 166 1.38 -12.23 -27.16
N GLY A 167 2.01 -12.50 -26.02
CA GLY A 167 3.43 -12.21 -25.78
C GLY A 167 3.74 -10.70 -25.74
N VAL A 168 3.00 -9.93 -24.96
CA VAL A 168 3.24 -8.49 -24.76
C VAL A 168 3.78 -8.23 -23.36
N ARG A 169 4.97 -7.66 -23.28
CA ARG A 169 5.65 -7.32 -22.00
C ARG A 169 5.08 -6.06 -21.36
N SER A 170 4.82 -5.03 -22.15
CA SER A 170 4.32 -3.73 -21.69
C SER A 170 3.66 -2.96 -22.82
N PHE A 171 2.81 -2.01 -22.46
CA PHE A 171 2.18 -1.09 -23.39
C PHE A 171 2.10 0.32 -22.81
N ARG A 172 1.86 1.31 -23.67
CA ARG A 172 1.59 2.69 -23.30
C ARG A 172 0.57 3.30 -24.25
N LEU A 173 -0.40 4.01 -23.67
CA LEU A 173 -1.34 4.88 -24.38
C LEU A 173 -0.87 6.34 -24.23
N PRO A 174 -1.00 7.18 -25.27
CA PRO A 174 -0.86 8.62 -25.12
C PRO A 174 -1.95 9.19 -24.22
N ARG A 175 -1.66 10.30 -23.54
CA ARG A 175 -2.56 10.86 -22.53
C ARG A 175 -3.80 11.55 -23.12
N GLU A 176 -3.63 12.23 -24.26
CA GLU A 176 -4.68 13.03 -24.92
C GLU A 176 -5.03 12.54 -26.34
N ASN A 177 -4.63 11.30 -26.69
CA ASN A 177 -4.88 10.73 -28.02
C ASN A 177 -5.38 9.29 -27.91
N GLY A 178 -6.54 9.01 -28.52
CA GLY A 178 -7.16 7.69 -28.54
C GLY A 178 -6.77 6.79 -29.73
N THR A 179 -6.00 7.33 -30.68
CA THR A 179 -5.70 6.62 -31.94
C THR A 179 -4.56 5.63 -31.80
N TRP A 180 -3.54 5.94 -31.00
CA TRP A 180 -2.30 5.20 -30.96
C TRP A 180 -2.12 4.38 -29.68
N LEU A 181 -1.54 3.19 -29.88
CA LEU A 181 -1.04 2.32 -28.84
C LEU A 181 0.40 1.92 -29.18
N ALA A 182 1.32 2.06 -28.24
CA ALA A 182 2.65 1.48 -28.33
C ALA A 182 2.77 0.27 -27.41
N TYR A 183 3.29 -0.86 -27.92
CA TYR A 183 3.54 -2.01 -27.06
C TYR A 183 4.89 -2.70 -27.41
N VAL A 184 5.47 -3.34 -26.39
CA VAL A 184 6.73 -4.08 -26.52
C VAL A 184 6.42 -5.57 -26.43
N PRO A 185 6.66 -6.35 -27.49
CA PRO A 185 6.53 -7.80 -27.45
C PRO A 185 7.50 -8.45 -26.44
N GLU A 186 7.11 -9.60 -25.92
CA GLU A 186 8.05 -10.48 -25.21
C GLU A 186 9.05 -11.07 -26.20
N PRO A 187 10.32 -11.29 -25.78
CA PRO A 187 11.31 -11.92 -26.64
C PRO A 187 10.92 -13.37 -26.96
N ASP A 188 11.18 -13.83 -28.17
CA ASP A 188 10.96 -15.22 -28.57
C ASP A 188 11.93 -16.12 -27.81
N SER A 189 11.38 -17.04 -27.00
CA SER A 189 12.14 -17.90 -26.08
C SER A 189 13.19 -18.80 -26.74
N ALA A 190 13.11 -19.04 -28.05
CA ALA A 190 14.06 -19.88 -28.79
C ALA A 190 15.35 -19.15 -29.17
N ALA A 191 15.30 -17.82 -29.41
CA ALA A 191 16.46 -17.03 -29.84
C ALA A 191 17.27 -16.46 -28.66
N ASP A 192 16.63 -16.28 -27.50
CA ASP A 192 17.23 -15.59 -26.35
C ASP A 192 17.80 -16.52 -25.27
N SER A 193 17.45 -17.82 -25.29
CA SER A 193 18.04 -18.83 -24.41
C SER A 193 19.55 -19.04 -24.67
N THR A 194 20.02 -18.82 -25.88
CA THR A 194 21.44 -18.82 -26.22
C THR A 194 22.16 -17.60 -25.64
N ALA A 195 21.48 -16.47 -25.44
CA ALA A 195 22.08 -15.27 -24.84
C ALA A 195 22.20 -15.35 -23.30
N ARG A 196 21.33 -16.12 -22.62
CA ARG A 196 21.42 -16.36 -21.17
C ARG A 196 22.32 -17.54 -20.78
N GLY A 197 22.57 -18.48 -21.68
CA GLY A 197 23.38 -19.68 -21.46
C GLY A 197 24.88 -19.49 -21.60
N ALA A 198 25.34 -18.46 -22.29
CA ALA A 198 26.75 -18.16 -22.45
C ALA A 198 27.29 -17.29 -21.28
N ARG A 199 27.37 -17.88 -20.08
CA ARG A 199 28.30 -17.39 -19.05
C ARG A 199 29.72 -17.74 -19.46
N SER A 200 30.25 -17.02 -20.47
CA SER A 200 31.69 -16.99 -20.71
C SER A 200 32.30 -15.99 -19.74
N ALA A 201 33.09 -16.50 -18.81
CA ALA A 201 33.80 -15.74 -17.78
C ALA A 201 34.99 -14.93 -18.31
N THR A 202 35.05 -14.64 -19.63
CA THR A 202 36.26 -14.08 -20.27
C THR A 202 35.99 -12.91 -21.22
N SER A 203 35.04 -12.02 -20.94
CA SER A 203 35.01 -10.72 -21.63
C SER A 203 34.77 -9.58 -20.66
N ALA A 204 35.84 -8.90 -20.27
CA ALA A 204 35.84 -7.67 -19.49
C ALA A 204 35.43 -6.47 -20.36
N GLY A 205 34.19 -6.48 -20.91
CA GLY A 205 33.61 -5.33 -21.60
C GLY A 205 32.34 -4.84 -20.90
N PRO A 206 32.00 -3.55 -21.02
CA PRO A 206 30.77 -3.02 -20.41
C PRO A 206 29.54 -3.77 -20.91
N ARG A 207 28.69 -4.24 -20.01
CA ARG A 207 27.50 -5.05 -20.30
C ARG A 207 26.47 -4.19 -21.05
N ARG A 208 26.31 -4.44 -22.35
CA ARG A 208 25.42 -3.70 -23.22
C ARG A 208 23.98 -4.23 -23.11
N THR A 209 23.00 -3.34 -22.88
CA THR A 209 21.57 -3.68 -22.91
C THR A 209 21.02 -3.36 -24.28
N TYR A 210 20.61 -4.38 -25.01
CA TYR A 210 20.03 -4.21 -26.36
C TYR A 210 18.54 -3.89 -26.28
N GLY A 211 18.06 -3.13 -27.27
CA GLY A 211 16.65 -2.82 -27.44
C GLY A 211 15.81 -4.04 -27.83
N SER A 212 14.53 -3.87 -27.78
CA SER A 212 13.50 -4.83 -28.20
C SER A 212 12.64 -4.21 -29.30
N PRO A 213 11.90 -4.98 -30.09
CA PRO A 213 10.92 -4.40 -30.98
C PRO A 213 9.90 -3.54 -30.23
N LEU A 214 9.54 -2.39 -30.77
CA LEU A 214 8.41 -1.56 -30.36
C LEU A 214 7.37 -1.58 -31.48
N VAL A 215 6.14 -1.93 -31.16
CA VAL A 215 5.05 -1.93 -32.15
C VAL A 215 4.14 -0.73 -31.89
N LEU A 216 3.94 0.08 -32.92
CA LEU A 216 2.96 1.15 -32.94
C LEU A 216 1.70 0.64 -33.63
N ARG A 217 0.57 0.59 -32.90
CA ARG A 217 -0.71 0.15 -33.43
C ARG A 217 -1.69 1.30 -33.50
N ASN A 218 -2.29 1.48 -34.67
CA ASN A 218 -3.47 2.34 -34.81
C ASN A 218 -4.69 1.55 -34.32
N LEU A 219 -5.33 2.01 -33.26
CA LEU A 219 -6.45 1.30 -32.64
C LEU A 219 -7.69 1.27 -33.54
N GLY A 220 -7.95 2.33 -34.33
CA GLY A 220 -9.10 2.42 -35.19
C GLY A 220 -9.03 1.50 -36.42
N THR A 221 -7.85 1.37 -37.04
CA THR A 221 -7.65 0.55 -38.24
C THR A 221 -7.05 -0.82 -37.97
N GLY A 222 -6.44 -1.02 -36.82
CA GLY A 222 -5.67 -2.21 -36.48
C GLY A 222 -4.30 -2.30 -37.17
N ALA A 223 -3.90 -1.30 -37.95
CA ALA A 223 -2.60 -1.29 -38.63
C ALA A 223 -1.44 -1.19 -37.64
N GLU A 224 -0.39 -1.94 -37.89
CA GLU A 224 0.80 -2.01 -37.04
C GLU A 224 2.07 -1.65 -37.81
N GLU A 225 2.93 -0.91 -37.12
CA GLU A 225 4.28 -0.63 -37.56
C GLU A 225 5.28 -1.10 -36.50
N ARG A 226 6.35 -1.78 -36.94
CA ARG A 226 7.37 -2.34 -36.04
C ARG A 226 8.67 -1.59 -36.18
N LEU A 227 9.08 -0.93 -35.06
CA LEU A 227 10.41 -0.34 -34.92
C LEU A 227 11.33 -1.37 -34.23
N THR A 228 12.53 -1.58 -34.83
CA THR A 228 13.47 -2.60 -34.32
C THR A 228 14.42 -2.02 -33.26
N ASP A 229 14.86 -2.87 -32.31
CA ASP A 229 15.92 -2.59 -31.35
C ASP A 229 15.72 -1.31 -30.52
N VAL A 230 14.45 -0.96 -30.21
CA VAL A 230 14.11 0.18 -29.38
C VAL A 230 14.38 -0.14 -27.91
N LEU A 231 15.25 0.64 -27.27
CA LEU A 231 15.56 0.48 -25.84
C LEU A 231 14.58 1.26 -24.96
N ALA A 232 14.27 2.50 -25.32
CA ALA A 232 13.34 3.36 -24.59
C ALA A 232 12.60 4.29 -25.56
N TYR A 233 11.41 4.75 -25.12
CA TYR A 233 10.59 5.67 -25.92
C TYR A 233 9.71 6.56 -25.04
N ALA A 234 9.31 7.70 -25.57
CA ALA A 234 8.38 8.64 -24.96
C ALA A 234 7.47 9.27 -26.00
N PHE A 235 6.14 9.28 -25.77
CA PHE A 235 5.19 10.13 -26.49
C PHE A 235 5.11 11.51 -25.83
N ASP A 236 4.78 12.54 -26.62
CA ASP A 236 4.09 13.69 -26.08
C ASP A 236 2.62 13.33 -25.76
N ASP A 237 1.95 14.13 -24.92
CA ASP A 237 0.59 13.83 -24.45
C ASP A 237 -0.43 13.62 -25.57
N ARG A 238 -0.25 14.31 -26.70
CA ARG A 238 -1.12 14.25 -27.89
C ARG A 238 -0.71 13.25 -28.94
N ALA A 239 0.39 12.54 -28.71
CA ALA A 239 1.01 11.66 -29.70
C ALA A 239 1.26 12.35 -31.05
N THR A 240 1.74 13.57 -31.02
CA THR A 240 2.20 14.26 -32.24
C THR A 240 3.58 13.79 -32.66
N VAL A 241 4.41 13.47 -31.66
CA VAL A 241 5.76 12.93 -31.84
C VAL A 241 6.04 11.77 -30.90
N LEU A 242 6.93 10.88 -31.34
CA LEU A 242 7.53 9.82 -30.54
C LEU A 242 9.03 10.01 -30.52
N ALA A 243 9.62 10.29 -29.36
CA ALA A 243 11.06 10.20 -29.16
C ALA A 243 11.44 8.78 -28.78
N TYR A 244 12.44 8.18 -29.43
CA TYR A 244 12.88 6.83 -29.10
C TYR A 244 14.37 6.63 -29.28
N THR A 245 14.94 5.67 -28.58
CA THR A 245 16.36 5.33 -28.65
C THR A 245 16.52 3.89 -29.11
N VAL A 246 17.53 3.66 -29.96
CA VAL A 246 17.89 2.36 -30.52
C VAL A 246 19.26 1.95 -30.01
N VAL A 247 19.35 0.72 -29.49
CA VAL A 247 20.61 0.04 -29.14
C VAL A 247 20.58 -1.34 -29.77
N SER A 248 21.23 -1.48 -30.93
CA SER A 248 21.19 -2.66 -31.79
C SER A 248 22.40 -3.56 -31.61
N ARG A 249 22.28 -4.86 -31.96
CA ARG A 249 23.43 -5.73 -32.15
C ARG A 249 24.28 -5.27 -33.32
N ASP A 250 23.67 -4.70 -34.37
CA ASP A 250 24.29 -3.93 -35.42
C ASP A 250 24.45 -2.48 -34.97
N SER A 251 25.60 -2.18 -34.38
CA SER A 251 25.87 -0.88 -33.76
C SER A 251 25.86 0.32 -34.75
N THR A 252 25.77 0.09 -36.06
CA THR A 252 25.58 1.17 -37.06
C THR A 252 24.18 1.77 -36.99
N LYS A 253 23.22 1.05 -36.37
CA LYS A 253 21.83 1.48 -36.18
C LYS A 253 21.61 2.22 -34.88
N ASP A 254 22.62 2.27 -33.99
CA ASP A 254 22.47 2.93 -32.70
C ASP A 254 22.19 4.42 -32.87
N GLY A 255 21.26 4.92 -32.04
CA GLY A 255 20.93 6.35 -32.10
C GLY A 255 19.72 6.75 -31.26
N ALA A 256 19.46 8.04 -31.30
CA ALA A 256 18.22 8.66 -30.80
C ALA A 256 17.46 9.28 -31.96
N PHE A 257 16.16 9.05 -32.00
CA PHE A 257 15.31 9.36 -33.14
C PHE A 257 14.02 10.06 -32.65
N LEU A 258 13.48 10.89 -33.54
CA LEU A 258 12.17 11.52 -33.38
C LEU A 258 11.29 11.11 -34.56
N ARG A 259 10.12 10.53 -34.28
CA ARG A 259 9.12 10.19 -35.28
C ARG A 259 7.94 11.15 -35.20
N THR A 260 7.56 11.78 -36.30
CA THR A 260 6.29 12.52 -36.42
C THR A 260 5.18 11.52 -36.69
N MET A 261 4.19 11.45 -35.78
CA MET A 261 3.20 10.37 -35.81
C MET A 261 2.25 10.47 -37.01
N ALA A 262 1.91 11.68 -37.45
CA ALA A 262 0.98 11.89 -38.57
C ALA A 262 1.57 11.47 -39.94
N THR A 263 2.86 11.69 -40.17
CA THR A 263 3.50 11.45 -41.48
C THR A 263 4.37 10.20 -41.53
N GLY A 264 4.74 9.67 -40.35
CA GLY A 264 5.71 8.60 -40.24
C GLY A 264 7.16 9.04 -40.44
N THR A 265 7.41 10.32 -40.67
CA THR A 265 8.76 10.85 -40.90
C THR A 265 9.65 10.67 -39.67
N VAL A 266 10.85 10.13 -39.87
CA VAL A 266 11.84 9.93 -38.81
C VAL A 266 12.98 10.91 -38.99
N THR A 267 13.28 11.68 -37.95
CA THR A 267 14.42 12.58 -37.84
C THR A 267 15.47 11.96 -36.93
N THR A 268 16.72 11.87 -37.37
CA THR A 268 17.85 11.40 -36.59
C THR A 268 18.35 12.51 -35.69
N LEU A 269 18.14 12.41 -34.35
CA LEU A 269 18.63 13.36 -33.36
C LEU A 269 20.14 13.18 -33.12
N ALA A 270 20.58 11.93 -33.00
CA ALA A 270 21.99 11.56 -32.89
C ALA A 270 22.17 10.11 -33.32
N SER A 271 23.32 9.78 -33.92
CA SER A 271 23.68 8.42 -34.35
C SER A 271 25.15 8.12 -34.03
N GLY A 272 25.52 6.86 -34.18
CA GLY A 272 26.85 6.35 -33.90
C GLY A 272 26.84 5.33 -32.76
N ARG A 273 27.85 4.47 -32.77
CA ARG A 273 28.00 3.36 -31.82
C ARG A 273 27.94 3.84 -30.37
N GLY A 274 26.99 3.33 -29.56
CA GLY A 274 26.84 3.75 -28.18
C GLY A 274 25.59 3.17 -27.55
N ASN A 275 25.40 3.42 -26.22
CA ASN A 275 24.16 3.22 -25.52
C ASN A 275 23.38 4.54 -25.54
N TYR A 276 22.10 4.48 -25.85
CA TYR A 276 21.18 5.61 -25.87
C TYR A 276 20.02 5.34 -24.94
N LYS A 277 19.78 6.21 -23.94
CA LYS A 277 18.83 5.97 -22.85
C LYS A 277 17.99 7.20 -22.50
N SER A 278 16.89 6.98 -21.82
CA SER A 278 16.07 8.01 -21.16
C SER A 278 15.66 9.18 -22.08
N PRO A 279 15.07 8.91 -23.27
CA PRO A 279 14.54 10.00 -24.08
C PRO A 279 13.35 10.64 -23.38
N VAL A 280 13.34 11.97 -23.28
CA VAL A 280 12.27 12.75 -22.64
C VAL A 280 11.92 13.95 -23.50
N LEU A 281 10.63 14.31 -23.49
CA LEU A 281 10.08 15.50 -24.15
C LEU A 281 9.62 16.48 -23.06
N ASP A 282 9.68 17.79 -23.35
CA ASP A 282 9.00 18.76 -22.50
C ASP A 282 7.48 18.70 -22.73
N SER A 283 6.70 19.24 -21.79
CA SER A 283 5.23 19.21 -21.83
C SER A 283 4.62 19.85 -23.10
N ALA A 284 5.34 20.78 -23.71
CA ALA A 284 4.92 21.47 -24.93
C ALA A 284 5.38 20.77 -26.20
N ALA A 285 6.07 19.62 -26.10
CA ALA A 285 6.67 18.90 -27.23
C ALA A 285 7.53 19.81 -28.13
N ARG A 286 8.35 20.67 -27.54
CA ARG A 286 9.28 21.56 -28.24
C ARG A 286 10.74 21.16 -28.08
N GLN A 287 11.05 20.41 -27.07
CA GLN A 287 12.37 20.05 -26.64
C GLN A 287 12.49 18.56 -26.36
N VAL A 288 13.66 18.00 -26.58
CA VAL A 288 14.01 16.61 -26.28
C VAL A 288 15.37 16.56 -25.60
N ALA A 289 15.51 15.67 -24.63
CA ALA A 289 16.77 15.33 -23.99
C ALA A 289 16.91 13.82 -23.86
N PHE A 290 18.15 13.32 -23.85
CA PHE A 290 18.47 11.90 -23.64
C PHE A 290 19.93 11.74 -23.20
N LEU A 291 20.29 10.54 -22.74
CA LEU A 291 21.62 10.16 -22.33
C LEU A 291 22.29 9.29 -23.41
N SER A 292 23.58 9.51 -23.69
CA SER A 292 24.39 8.60 -24.49
C SER A 292 25.85 8.57 -24.04
N ASP A 293 26.48 7.40 -24.13
CA ASP A 293 27.92 7.20 -23.90
C ASP A 293 28.73 7.13 -25.20
N ARG A 294 28.12 7.46 -26.35
CA ARG A 294 28.72 7.29 -27.67
C ARG A 294 30.10 7.93 -27.81
N ASP A 295 30.34 9.08 -27.14
CA ASP A 295 31.59 9.83 -27.23
C ASP A 295 32.73 9.15 -26.42
N GLU A 296 32.41 8.27 -25.48
CA GLU A 296 33.36 7.47 -24.73
C GLU A 296 33.22 5.96 -24.96
N PHE A 297 32.36 5.58 -25.92
CA PHE A 297 32.08 4.16 -26.18
C PHE A 297 33.33 3.38 -26.51
N GLY A 298 33.57 2.28 -25.79
CA GLY A 298 34.80 1.49 -25.93
C GLY A 298 35.87 1.76 -24.87
N LYS A 299 35.72 2.81 -24.07
CA LYS A 299 36.49 2.93 -22.84
C LYS A 299 36.01 1.89 -21.80
N GLU A 300 36.92 1.39 -20.97
CA GLU A 300 36.60 0.41 -19.92
C GLU A 300 35.48 0.89 -18.99
N LYS A 301 35.46 2.19 -18.70
CA LYS A 301 34.42 2.85 -17.89
C LYS A 301 33.88 4.06 -18.67
N ALA A 302 33.13 3.77 -19.76
CA ALA A 302 32.46 4.80 -20.54
C ALA A 302 31.43 5.56 -19.69
N ARG A 303 31.39 6.87 -19.80
CA ARG A 303 30.51 7.77 -19.05
C ARG A 303 29.46 8.36 -19.97
N TYR A 304 28.26 8.57 -19.43
CA TYR A 304 27.18 9.21 -20.18
C TYR A 304 27.40 10.71 -20.33
N THR A 305 26.93 11.21 -21.47
CA THR A 305 26.77 12.62 -21.84
C THR A 305 25.28 12.92 -21.91
N LEU A 306 24.83 14.07 -21.43
CA LEU A 306 23.47 14.58 -21.64
C LEU A 306 23.43 15.28 -22.99
N TYR A 307 22.52 14.84 -23.87
CA TYR A 307 22.19 15.43 -25.15
C TYR A 307 20.89 16.19 -25.10
N TYR A 308 20.81 17.30 -25.83
CA TYR A 308 19.64 18.16 -25.89
C TYR A 308 19.42 18.71 -27.31
N ALA A 309 18.16 18.84 -27.71
CA ALA A 309 17.74 19.53 -28.94
C ALA A 309 16.43 20.29 -28.72
N GLN A 310 16.31 21.43 -29.42
CA GLN A 310 14.98 21.94 -29.77
C GLN A 310 14.49 21.14 -31.00
N LEU A 311 13.24 20.67 -31.00
CA LEU A 311 12.72 19.77 -32.04
C LEU A 311 12.81 20.39 -33.45
N LYS A 312 12.68 21.71 -33.54
CA LYS A 312 12.87 22.44 -34.85
C LYS A 312 14.29 22.38 -35.38
N ALA A 313 15.31 22.14 -34.57
CA ALA A 313 16.70 22.08 -34.98
C ALA A 313 17.08 20.75 -35.64
N GLY A 314 16.30 19.69 -35.41
CA GLY A 314 16.46 18.37 -36.02
C GLY A 314 17.68 17.55 -35.56
N THR A 315 18.64 18.13 -34.86
CA THR A 315 19.83 17.43 -34.31
C THR A 315 20.08 17.79 -32.87
N ALA A 316 20.56 16.82 -32.07
CA ALA A 316 20.88 17.03 -30.68
C ALA A 316 22.37 17.27 -30.46
N ALA A 317 22.68 18.25 -29.64
CA ALA A 317 24.06 18.57 -29.23
C ALA A 317 24.38 18.02 -27.84
N PRO A 318 25.64 17.63 -27.55
CA PRO A 318 26.09 17.32 -26.22
C PRO A 318 26.10 18.61 -25.37
N VAL A 319 25.38 18.59 -24.24
CA VAL A 319 25.24 19.78 -23.39
C VAL A 319 25.90 19.61 -22.02
N VAL A 320 26.01 18.38 -21.50
CA VAL A 320 26.80 18.06 -20.31
C VAL A 320 27.67 16.83 -20.63
N ALA A 321 28.92 17.09 -20.96
CA ALA A 321 29.92 16.03 -21.18
C ALA A 321 30.57 15.61 -19.85
N PRO A 322 31.21 14.44 -19.77
CA PRO A 322 31.87 13.96 -18.56
C PRO A 322 32.89 14.94 -17.94
N GLY A 323 33.58 15.73 -18.76
CA GLY A 323 34.55 16.74 -18.29
C GLY A 323 33.90 17.98 -17.64
N ALA A 324 32.60 18.17 -17.75
CA ALA A 324 31.88 19.27 -17.11
C ALA A 324 31.53 18.97 -15.62
N LEU A 325 31.67 17.74 -15.17
CA LEU A 325 31.46 17.29 -13.80
C LEU A 325 32.80 17.26 -13.02
N ALA A 326 32.72 17.18 -11.68
CA ALA A 326 33.89 16.89 -10.85
C ALA A 326 34.52 15.55 -11.31
N THR A 327 35.85 15.42 -11.14
CA THR A 327 36.65 14.33 -11.73
C THR A 327 36.19 12.93 -11.31
N ASP A 328 35.65 12.81 -10.11
CA ASP A 328 35.12 11.58 -9.51
C ASP A 328 33.62 11.37 -9.72
N PHE A 329 32.94 12.28 -10.42
CA PHE A 329 31.50 12.19 -10.69
C PHE A 329 31.19 11.76 -12.14
N ARG A 330 30.05 11.11 -12.30
CA ARG A 330 29.48 10.70 -13.59
C ARG A 330 27.98 10.94 -13.63
N ILE A 331 27.44 11.15 -14.83
CA ILE A 331 26.00 11.03 -15.06
C ILE A 331 25.61 9.56 -14.90
N VAL A 332 24.51 9.30 -14.18
CA VAL A 332 23.99 7.95 -13.98
C VAL A 332 22.72 7.73 -14.81
N ASP A 333 22.58 6.53 -15.35
CA ASP A 333 21.47 6.11 -16.22
C ASP A 333 20.30 5.45 -15.47
N ASN A 334 20.47 5.25 -14.16
CA ASN A 334 19.43 4.72 -13.25
C ASN A 334 18.59 5.82 -12.59
N ALA A 335 18.90 7.09 -12.82
CA ALA A 335 18.08 8.22 -12.42
C ALA A 335 17.25 8.73 -13.60
N SER A 336 16.07 9.29 -13.29
CA SER A 336 15.22 9.91 -14.30
C SER A 336 15.86 11.17 -14.87
N VAL A 337 15.71 11.36 -16.18
CA VAL A 337 15.90 12.64 -16.84
C VAL A 337 14.53 13.28 -17.02
N SER A 338 14.36 14.55 -16.72
CA SER A 338 13.08 15.24 -16.87
C SER A 338 13.30 16.73 -17.13
N PHE A 339 12.37 17.36 -17.83
CA PHE A 339 12.27 18.81 -17.84
C PHE A 339 11.55 19.30 -16.57
N THR A 340 11.86 20.50 -16.11
CA THR A 340 11.02 21.23 -15.16
C THR A 340 9.64 21.49 -15.80
N GLY A 341 8.60 21.73 -15.01
CA GLY A 341 7.24 21.96 -15.50
C GLY A 341 7.15 23.07 -16.54
N SER A 342 7.94 24.11 -16.40
CA SER A 342 8.08 25.22 -17.37
C SER A 342 8.93 24.89 -18.62
N GLY A 343 9.65 23.76 -18.63
CA GLY A 343 10.61 23.42 -19.69
C GLY A 343 11.92 24.23 -19.68
N ASN A 344 12.15 25.06 -18.67
CA ASN A 344 13.32 25.96 -18.62
C ASN A 344 14.63 25.26 -18.28
N ALA A 345 14.56 24.09 -17.66
CA ALA A 345 15.73 23.35 -17.22
C ALA A 345 15.52 21.84 -17.33
N ILE A 346 16.62 21.10 -17.31
CA ILE A 346 16.67 19.63 -17.33
C ILE A 346 17.24 19.15 -16.02
N LEU A 347 16.50 18.29 -15.34
CA LEU A 347 16.90 17.58 -14.13
C LEU A 347 17.42 16.19 -14.51
N PHE A 348 18.54 15.77 -13.90
CA PHE A 348 19.13 14.44 -14.15
C PHE A 348 19.99 14.03 -12.95
N GLY A 349 20.40 12.75 -12.92
CA GLY A 349 21.17 12.19 -11.84
C GLY A 349 22.67 12.18 -12.10
N VAL A 350 23.46 12.56 -11.09
CA VAL A 350 24.91 12.37 -11.05
C VAL A 350 25.30 11.58 -9.80
N ALA A 351 26.40 10.85 -9.84
CA ALA A 351 26.91 10.14 -8.67
C ALA A 351 28.43 10.05 -8.69
N PRO A 352 29.08 9.93 -7.51
CA PRO A 352 30.48 9.60 -7.46
C PRO A 352 30.74 8.20 -8.05
N MET A 353 31.94 7.98 -8.56
CA MET A 353 32.37 6.66 -8.97
C MET A 353 32.63 5.80 -7.74
N VAL A 354 31.86 4.72 -7.57
CA VAL A 354 32.04 3.76 -6.49
C VAL A 354 32.88 2.58 -6.95
N PRO A 355 33.68 1.97 -6.08
CA PRO A 355 34.41 0.75 -6.38
C PRO A 355 33.48 -0.39 -6.80
N ASP A 356 33.93 -1.22 -7.71
CA ASP A 356 33.19 -2.42 -8.13
C ASP A 356 33.00 -3.38 -6.95
N SER A 357 31.97 -4.21 -6.99
CA SER A 357 31.78 -5.24 -5.98
C SER A 357 32.88 -6.29 -6.10
N VAL A 358 33.41 -6.73 -4.97
CA VAL A 358 34.39 -7.81 -4.93
C VAL A 358 33.71 -9.10 -5.37
N PRO A 359 34.19 -9.81 -6.41
CA PRO A 359 33.63 -11.08 -6.85
C PRO A 359 33.70 -12.14 -5.74
N THR A 360 32.64 -12.93 -5.56
CA THR A 360 32.55 -13.93 -4.47
C THR A 360 33.66 -15.01 -4.57
N ASP A 361 34.03 -15.39 -5.80
CA ASP A 361 35.11 -16.35 -6.06
C ASP A 361 36.48 -15.83 -5.62
N SER A 362 36.71 -14.52 -5.70
CA SER A 362 37.94 -13.88 -5.22
C SER A 362 38.09 -13.85 -3.68
N LEU A 363 37.03 -14.20 -2.98
CA LEU A 363 37.00 -14.28 -1.50
C LEU A 363 37.35 -15.69 -0.98
N THR A 364 37.50 -16.65 -1.88
CA THR A 364 37.86 -18.03 -1.50
C THR A 364 39.20 -18.02 -0.71
N GLY A 365 39.20 -18.64 0.48
CA GLY A 365 40.37 -18.69 1.37
C GLY A 365 40.68 -17.39 2.13
N LYS A 366 39.83 -16.37 2.03
CA LYS A 366 39.98 -15.11 2.80
C LYS A 366 38.95 -15.07 3.93
N ALA A 367 39.31 -14.39 5.03
CA ALA A 367 38.35 -14.05 6.08
C ALA A 367 37.33 -13.06 5.55
N VAL A 368 36.02 -13.36 5.69
CA VAL A 368 34.90 -12.48 5.33
C VAL A 368 34.15 -12.18 6.60
N PHE A 369 34.04 -10.92 6.97
CA PHE A 369 33.41 -10.49 8.22
C PHE A 369 32.75 -9.11 8.06
N ASP A 370 31.76 -8.81 8.91
CA ASP A 370 31.20 -7.47 9.12
C ASP A 370 31.79 -6.88 10.41
N LEU A 371 32.51 -5.76 10.31
CA LEU A 371 33.03 -5.03 11.48
C LEU A 371 32.03 -3.93 11.87
N TRP A 372 31.47 -4.05 13.08
CA TRP A 372 30.58 -3.04 13.64
C TRP A 372 31.38 -1.98 14.40
N HIS A 373 31.28 -0.74 13.98
CA HIS A 373 32.02 0.35 14.60
C HIS A 373 31.05 1.34 15.29
N TYR A 374 31.38 1.80 16.50
CA TYR A 374 30.51 2.64 17.33
C TYR A 374 30.19 4.03 16.72
N LYS A 375 30.94 4.50 15.73
CA LYS A 375 30.70 5.73 14.98
C LYS A 375 29.98 5.53 13.64
N ASP A 376 29.66 4.30 13.29
CA ASP A 376 28.90 4.06 12.06
C ASP A 376 27.55 4.80 12.12
N PRO A 377 27.21 5.60 11.11
CA PRO A 377 25.94 6.32 11.09
C PRO A 377 24.73 5.40 10.99
N THR A 378 24.93 4.15 10.53
CA THR A 378 23.93 3.08 10.46
C THR A 378 24.60 1.75 10.74
N LEU A 379 23.85 0.83 11.35
CA LEU A 379 24.34 -0.50 11.69
C LEU A 379 24.62 -1.36 10.45
N GLN A 380 25.53 -2.35 10.57
CA GLN A 380 25.91 -3.25 9.47
C GLN A 380 24.70 -3.95 8.80
N PRO A 381 23.68 -4.43 9.51
CA PRO A 381 22.47 -4.97 8.85
C PRO A 381 21.76 -3.95 7.96
N THR A 382 21.63 -2.69 8.38
CA THR A 382 21.06 -1.62 7.56
C THR A 382 21.94 -1.36 6.32
N GLN A 383 23.26 -1.27 6.48
CA GLN A 383 24.19 -1.08 5.36
C GLN A 383 24.09 -2.22 4.34
N ARG A 384 23.98 -3.47 4.80
CA ARG A 384 23.81 -4.65 3.94
C ARG A 384 22.50 -4.58 3.13
N LEU A 385 21.40 -4.22 3.76
CA LEU A 385 20.10 -4.09 3.09
C LEU A 385 20.08 -2.89 2.11
N SER A 386 20.77 -1.81 2.43
CA SER A 386 20.85 -0.62 1.57
C SER A 386 21.94 -0.70 0.50
N ALA A 387 22.86 -1.68 0.56
CA ALA A 387 24.05 -1.75 -0.29
C ALA A 387 23.78 -1.62 -1.79
N SER A 388 22.71 -2.26 -2.30
CA SER A 388 22.33 -2.13 -3.72
C SER A 388 21.84 -0.72 -4.05
N ARG A 389 21.02 -0.12 -3.18
CA ARG A 389 20.53 1.26 -3.33
C ARG A 389 21.70 2.25 -3.25
N ASP A 390 22.62 2.06 -2.30
CA ASP A 390 23.75 2.96 -2.08
C ASP A 390 24.77 2.91 -3.24
N ARG A 391 24.95 1.73 -3.87
CA ARG A 391 25.71 1.61 -5.12
C ARG A 391 25.08 2.33 -6.30
N ASN A 392 23.74 2.36 -6.33
CA ASN A 392 22.94 2.97 -7.39
C ASN A 392 22.42 4.37 -7.03
N ARG A 393 22.89 4.95 -5.92
CA ARG A 393 22.45 6.29 -5.52
C ARG A 393 22.78 7.32 -6.59
N SER A 394 21.95 8.34 -6.65
CA SER A 394 22.14 9.48 -7.52
C SER A 394 21.86 10.78 -6.77
N PHE A 395 22.60 11.80 -7.08
CA PHE A 395 22.38 13.17 -6.66
C PHE A 395 21.78 13.97 -7.79
N GLN A 396 20.80 14.79 -7.49
CA GLN A 396 20.14 15.60 -8.51
C GLN A 396 21.06 16.73 -8.99
N ALA A 397 21.14 16.89 -10.30
CA ALA A 397 21.77 18.01 -10.98
C ALA A 397 20.75 18.68 -11.92
N ILE A 398 20.97 19.95 -12.22
CA ILE A 398 20.15 20.76 -13.13
C ILE A 398 20.99 21.38 -14.23
N TYR A 399 20.49 21.37 -15.44
CA TYR A 399 21.07 22.04 -16.59
C TYR A 399 20.07 23.04 -17.18
N PHE A 400 20.53 24.28 -17.37
CA PHE A 400 19.74 25.35 -17.98
C PHE A 400 20.15 25.54 -19.44
N PRO A 401 19.34 25.11 -20.44
CA PRO A 401 19.71 25.16 -21.86
C PRO A 401 19.97 26.58 -22.38
N GLN A 402 19.25 27.58 -21.88
CA GLN A 402 19.38 28.98 -22.32
C GLN A 402 20.70 29.60 -21.89
N THR A 403 21.13 29.37 -20.67
CA THR A 403 22.38 29.94 -20.10
C THR A 403 23.54 28.97 -20.18
N ARG A 404 23.32 27.73 -20.62
CA ARG A 404 24.31 26.62 -20.66
C ARG A 404 24.95 26.35 -19.30
N LYS A 405 24.24 26.61 -18.21
CA LYS A 405 24.75 26.45 -16.87
C LYS A 405 24.40 25.08 -16.33
N LEU A 406 25.39 24.39 -15.76
CA LEU A 406 25.26 23.14 -15.03
C LEU A 406 25.43 23.41 -13.53
N VAL A 407 24.56 22.86 -12.69
CA VAL A 407 24.64 22.94 -11.24
C VAL A 407 24.30 21.60 -10.61
N GLN A 408 25.16 21.10 -9.71
CA GLN A 408 24.82 19.96 -8.85
C GLN A 408 24.04 20.49 -7.64
N LEU A 409 22.85 19.98 -7.38
CA LEU A 409 21.96 20.44 -6.33
C LEU A 409 22.04 19.58 -5.06
N ALA A 410 22.14 18.27 -5.23
CA ALA A 410 22.19 17.30 -4.14
C ALA A 410 23.63 16.80 -3.91
N ASN A 411 23.90 16.39 -2.66
CA ASN A 411 25.20 15.84 -2.22
C ASN A 411 24.99 14.93 -0.99
N ASP A 412 26.07 14.46 -0.35
CA ASP A 412 25.98 13.60 0.85
C ASP A 412 25.30 14.28 2.05
N THR A 413 25.41 15.60 2.20
CA THR A 413 24.73 16.35 3.27
C THR A 413 23.27 16.60 2.95
N ILE A 414 22.94 16.80 1.68
CA ILE A 414 21.60 17.05 1.17
C ILE A 414 21.32 16.02 0.06
N PRO A 415 20.96 14.78 0.42
CA PRO A 415 20.87 13.70 -0.56
C PRO A 415 19.66 13.77 -1.50
N SER A 416 18.62 14.51 -1.12
CA SER A 416 17.40 14.69 -1.90
C SER A 416 16.80 16.07 -1.67
N LEU A 417 16.12 16.60 -2.70
CA LEU A 417 15.48 17.91 -2.67
C LEU A 417 14.30 17.95 -3.65
N GLU A 418 13.43 18.92 -3.44
CA GLU A 418 12.30 19.25 -4.31
C GLU A 418 12.61 20.56 -5.03
N VAL A 419 12.41 20.58 -6.36
CA VAL A 419 12.64 21.76 -7.22
C VAL A 419 11.29 22.31 -7.67
N SER A 420 11.14 23.65 -7.66
CA SER A 420 9.94 24.32 -8.16
C SER A 420 9.70 24.02 -9.65
N GLU A 421 8.45 24.13 -10.11
CA GLU A 421 8.08 23.86 -11.51
C GLU A 421 8.83 24.76 -12.50
N ASP A 422 9.20 25.95 -12.09
CA ASP A 422 9.96 26.90 -12.91
C ASP A 422 11.50 26.75 -12.78
N GLY A 423 11.97 25.88 -11.88
CA GLY A 423 13.39 25.60 -11.68
C GLY A 423 14.15 26.68 -10.94
N ARG A 424 13.47 27.67 -10.30
CA ARG A 424 14.13 28.83 -9.65
C ARG A 424 14.47 28.62 -8.18
N PHE A 425 13.75 27.73 -7.51
CA PHE A 425 13.94 27.44 -6.09
C PHE A 425 13.93 25.94 -5.84
N ALA A 426 14.62 25.53 -4.78
CA ALA A 426 14.53 24.16 -4.28
C ALA A 426 14.52 24.16 -2.74
N VAL A 427 13.86 23.15 -2.17
CA VAL A 427 13.85 22.90 -0.73
C VAL A 427 14.36 21.50 -0.44
N ALA A 428 15.06 21.33 0.65
CA ALA A 428 15.50 20.03 1.13
C ALA A 428 15.30 19.89 2.64
N SER A 429 15.05 18.65 3.06
CA SER A 429 15.07 18.27 4.46
C SER A 429 16.09 17.15 4.64
N SER A 430 17.15 17.40 5.39
CA SER A 430 18.24 16.45 5.59
C SER A 430 18.25 15.89 7.01
N ARG A 431 18.32 14.56 7.13
CA ARG A 431 18.43 13.82 8.39
C ARG A 431 19.86 13.35 8.68
N GLU A 432 20.82 13.68 7.81
CA GLU A 432 22.17 13.11 7.85
C GLU A 432 22.89 13.37 9.19
N ARG A 433 22.71 14.56 9.78
CA ARG A 433 23.30 14.90 11.09
C ARG A 433 22.74 14.10 12.26
N TYR A 434 21.53 13.53 12.11
CA TYR A 434 20.77 12.90 13.19
C TYR A 434 20.63 11.38 13.02
N ARG A 435 21.37 10.75 12.10
CA ARG A 435 21.26 9.31 11.81
C ARG A 435 21.51 8.43 13.03
N ILE A 436 22.54 8.75 13.80
CA ILE A 436 22.88 7.98 15.03
C ILE A 436 21.77 8.15 16.06
N GLU A 437 21.34 9.41 16.33
CA GLU A 437 20.27 9.70 17.27
C GLU A 437 18.94 9.02 16.89
N SER A 438 18.64 8.92 15.61
CA SER A 438 17.42 8.26 15.10
C SER A 438 17.34 6.76 15.43
N MET A 439 18.42 6.14 15.92
CA MET A 439 18.38 4.73 16.34
C MET A 439 17.66 4.52 17.67
N TRP A 440 17.47 5.60 18.46
CA TRP A 440 16.80 5.53 19.76
C TRP A 440 15.88 6.74 20.04
N GLY A 441 16.15 7.92 19.46
CA GLY A 441 15.40 9.14 19.67
C GLY A 441 14.59 9.58 18.44
N ASP A 442 13.98 10.73 18.53
CA ASP A 442 13.18 11.31 17.46
C ASP A 442 14.02 11.70 16.23
N GLY A 443 15.34 11.88 16.40
CA GLY A 443 16.20 12.39 15.37
C GLY A 443 15.84 13.84 15.01
N GLY A 444 15.65 14.12 13.75
CA GLY A 444 15.26 15.43 13.23
C GLY A 444 15.68 15.63 11.78
N SER A 445 15.29 16.76 11.22
CA SER A 445 15.67 17.18 9.87
C SER A 445 16.11 18.63 9.87
N ASP A 446 17.24 18.93 9.21
CA ASP A 446 17.63 20.30 8.89
C ASP A 446 16.97 20.72 7.58
N VAL A 447 16.42 21.93 7.55
CA VAL A 447 15.73 22.47 6.37
C VAL A 447 16.64 23.44 5.63
N TYR A 448 16.83 23.18 4.35
CA TYR A 448 17.62 24.01 3.44
C TYR A 448 16.74 24.56 2.32
N VAL A 449 16.99 25.81 1.95
CA VAL A 449 16.55 26.39 0.68
C VAL A 449 17.76 26.51 -0.24
N ILE A 450 17.64 26.03 -1.47
CA ILE A 450 18.71 26.00 -2.44
C ILE A 450 18.35 26.91 -3.61
N ASP A 451 19.31 27.70 -4.06
CA ASP A 451 19.23 28.42 -5.33
C ASP A 451 19.72 27.48 -6.46
N PRO A 452 18.85 26.98 -7.35
CA PRO A 452 19.25 26.06 -8.40
C PRO A 452 20.19 26.69 -9.44
N ALA A 453 20.20 28.01 -9.56
CA ALA A 453 21.10 28.70 -10.47
C ALA A 453 22.55 28.74 -9.96
N THR A 454 22.78 28.62 -8.67
CA THR A 454 24.14 28.67 -8.08
C THR A 454 24.54 27.40 -7.32
N GLY A 455 23.57 26.59 -6.90
CA GLY A 455 23.79 25.44 -6.02
C GLY A 455 24.01 25.81 -4.55
N ILE A 456 23.89 27.10 -4.19
CA ILE A 456 24.09 27.57 -2.82
C ILE A 456 22.90 27.13 -1.98
N ALA A 457 23.16 26.29 -0.96
CA ALA A 457 22.20 25.88 0.03
C ALA A 457 22.29 26.74 1.29
N LYS A 458 21.17 27.30 1.72
CA LYS A 458 21.05 28.08 2.95
C LYS A 458 20.23 27.25 3.96
N LEU A 459 20.84 26.96 5.12
CA LEU A 459 20.14 26.40 6.26
C LEU A 459 19.16 27.45 6.83
N ILE A 460 17.88 27.11 6.91
CA ILE A 460 16.83 28.01 7.40
C ILE A 460 16.24 27.55 8.75
N ARG A 461 16.30 26.24 9.04
CA ARG A 461 15.86 25.69 10.33
C ARG A 461 16.62 24.40 10.64
N GLU A 462 17.01 24.21 11.89
CA GLU A 462 17.65 23.00 12.38
C GLU A 462 16.66 22.10 13.11
N LYS A 463 16.85 20.80 12.97
CA LYS A 463 16.24 19.73 13.77
C LYS A 463 14.72 19.83 13.93
N ILE A 464 13.98 20.02 12.85
CA ILE A 464 12.52 19.92 12.89
C ILE A 464 12.08 18.45 12.96
N SER A 465 10.89 18.17 13.52
CA SER A 465 10.33 16.83 13.63
C SER A 465 9.76 16.28 12.30
N GLY A 466 9.51 17.13 11.31
CA GLY A 466 8.90 16.79 10.03
C GLY A 466 9.82 17.02 8.83
N LEU A 467 9.19 17.25 7.68
CA LEU A 467 9.84 17.65 6.43
C LEU A 467 9.29 19.00 5.98
N ALA A 468 10.13 19.79 5.33
CA ALA A 468 9.67 20.98 4.63
C ALA A 468 9.08 20.60 3.27
N GLN A 469 8.11 21.39 2.81
CA GLN A 469 7.48 21.28 1.50
C GLN A 469 7.60 22.60 0.77
N LEU A 470 7.87 22.54 -0.53
CA LEU A 470 7.86 23.72 -1.40
C LEU A 470 6.44 23.98 -1.89
N SER A 471 6.04 25.23 -2.00
CA SER A 471 4.79 25.60 -2.68
C SER A 471 4.92 25.34 -4.18
N PRO A 472 3.82 25.07 -4.93
CA PRO A 472 3.87 24.71 -6.34
C PRO A 472 4.64 25.69 -7.22
N ASP A 473 4.42 27.01 -7.07
CA ASP A 473 5.16 28.04 -7.79
C ASP A 473 6.52 28.36 -7.16
N GLY A 474 6.90 27.70 -6.05
CA GLY A 474 8.19 27.89 -5.38
C GLY A 474 8.33 29.19 -4.61
N LYS A 475 7.25 29.95 -4.37
CA LYS A 475 7.32 31.24 -3.66
C LYS A 475 7.56 31.06 -2.16
N TYR A 476 7.19 29.92 -1.59
CA TYR A 476 7.31 29.62 -0.16
C TYR A 476 7.80 28.19 0.08
N ALA A 477 8.54 28.03 1.18
CA ALA A 477 8.76 26.73 1.79
C ALA A 477 8.01 26.70 3.14
N ILE A 478 7.18 25.68 3.36
CA ILE A 478 6.45 25.50 4.61
C ILE A 478 7.02 24.35 5.42
N PHE A 479 7.10 24.49 6.73
CA PHE A 479 7.52 23.44 7.65
C PHE A 479 6.82 23.54 9.01
N TYR A 480 6.73 22.41 9.69
CA TYR A 480 6.16 22.30 11.03
C TYR A 480 7.29 22.09 12.06
N ASP A 481 7.24 22.86 13.15
CA ASP A 481 8.17 22.73 14.27
C ASP A 481 7.48 23.10 15.59
N LYS A 482 7.55 22.23 16.59
CA LYS A 482 7.08 22.47 17.97
C LYS A 482 5.67 23.05 18.07
N GLY A 483 4.71 22.39 17.46
CA GLY A 483 3.29 22.75 17.50
C GLY A 483 2.86 23.84 16.53
N ARG A 484 3.77 24.39 15.70
CA ARG A 484 3.49 25.51 14.82
C ARG A 484 3.94 25.29 13.38
N TYR A 485 3.26 25.94 12.46
CA TYR A 485 3.67 26.02 11.07
C TYR A 485 4.39 27.35 10.78
N TYR A 486 5.42 27.27 9.97
CA TYR A 486 6.24 28.39 9.52
C TYR A 486 6.27 28.43 7.98
N GLY A 487 6.18 29.64 7.42
CA GLY A 487 6.34 29.92 6.00
C GLY A 487 7.62 30.71 5.76
N TYR A 488 8.52 30.15 4.94
CA TYR A 488 9.71 30.86 4.47
C TYR A 488 9.47 31.42 3.08
N ASN A 489 9.52 32.72 2.91
CA ASN A 489 9.43 33.37 1.60
C ASN A 489 10.76 33.26 0.86
N THR A 490 10.78 32.53 -0.26
CA THR A 490 11.99 32.20 -1.03
C THR A 490 12.64 33.43 -1.66
N ALA A 491 11.86 34.46 -2.03
CA ALA A 491 12.38 35.67 -2.66
C ALA A 491 12.98 36.65 -1.64
N THR A 492 12.35 36.82 -0.46
CA THR A 492 12.80 37.78 0.54
C THR A 492 13.71 37.19 1.63
N GLY A 493 13.71 35.84 1.74
CA GLY A 493 14.44 35.13 2.79
C GLY A 493 13.88 35.29 4.19
N LYS A 494 12.65 35.77 4.35
CA LYS A 494 11.97 35.98 5.64
C LYS A 494 11.15 34.77 6.02
N THR A 495 11.17 34.39 7.29
CA THR A 495 10.31 33.37 7.88
C THR A 495 9.19 34.05 8.67
N ALA A 496 7.96 33.58 8.48
CA ALA A 496 6.78 34.00 9.22
C ALA A 496 6.22 32.83 10.05
N ASP A 497 5.75 33.10 11.26
CA ASP A 497 4.97 32.16 12.07
C ASP A 497 3.51 32.22 11.56
N LEU A 498 3.03 31.11 10.98
CA LEU A 498 1.72 31.04 10.32
C LEU A 498 0.59 30.76 11.29
N THR A 499 0.85 30.10 12.40
CA THR A 499 -0.18 29.59 13.33
C THR A 499 -0.06 30.14 14.75
N GLY A 500 1.00 30.89 15.06
CA GLY A 500 1.27 31.38 16.43
C GLY A 500 0.24 32.38 16.97
N ASN A 501 -0.47 33.07 16.09
CA ASN A 501 -1.50 34.05 16.47
C ASN A 501 -2.93 33.45 16.53
N ILE A 502 -3.08 32.15 16.26
CA ILE A 502 -4.37 31.45 16.34
C ILE A 502 -4.53 30.87 17.74
N SER A 503 -5.45 31.43 18.51
CA SER A 503 -5.68 31.04 19.90
C SER A 503 -6.78 29.95 19.98
N GLY A 504 -6.67 29.08 21.01
CA GLY A 504 -7.69 28.06 21.32
C GLY A 504 -7.72 26.87 20.33
N VAL A 505 -6.70 26.72 19.49
CA VAL A 505 -6.58 25.64 18.50
C VAL A 505 -5.17 25.06 18.56
N SER A 506 -5.07 23.72 18.48
CA SER A 506 -3.82 23.01 18.32
C SER A 506 -3.66 22.50 16.88
N PHE A 507 -2.53 22.77 16.27
CA PHE A 507 -2.12 22.16 15.01
C PHE A 507 -1.27 20.90 15.22
N GLU A 508 -0.94 20.60 16.47
CA GLU A 508 -0.31 19.39 16.96
C GLU A 508 -1.35 18.30 17.21
N GLN A 509 -1.00 17.05 16.99
CA GLN A 509 -1.89 15.91 17.23
C GLN A 509 -2.06 15.70 18.76
N GLU A 510 -3.14 16.20 19.34
CA GLU A 510 -3.43 16.11 20.77
C GLU A 510 -3.68 14.66 21.24
N THR A 511 -3.98 13.76 20.34
CA THR A 511 -4.19 12.33 20.61
C THR A 511 -2.89 11.51 20.62
N TRP A 512 -1.72 12.17 20.53
CA TRP A 512 -0.42 11.52 20.43
C TRP A 512 -0.02 10.87 21.77
N ASP A 513 0.02 9.55 21.80
CA ASP A 513 0.21 8.78 23.02
C ASP A 513 1.59 8.10 23.15
N THR A 514 2.47 8.29 22.15
CA THR A 514 3.87 7.82 22.22
C THR A 514 4.79 8.88 22.86
N PRO A 515 5.96 8.50 23.38
CA PRO A 515 6.91 9.45 23.97
C PRO A 515 7.58 10.40 22.95
N SER A 516 7.52 10.09 21.65
CA SER A 516 8.05 10.95 20.59
C SER A 516 7.39 12.34 20.54
N ILE A 517 8.03 13.27 19.83
CA ILE A 517 7.48 14.60 19.57
C ILE A 517 6.19 14.43 18.73
N PRO A 518 5.06 15.03 19.18
CA PRO A 518 3.81 14.93 18.42
C PRO A 518 3.92 15.53 17.01
N GLY A 519 3.31 14.86 16.05
CA GLY A 519 3.22 15.35 14.69
C GLY A 519 2.14 16.40 14.49
N ALA A 520 2.12 17.05 13.34
CA ALA A 520 1.05 17.94 12.92
C ALA A 520 -0.15 17.16 12.37
N TRP A 521 -1.35 17.80 12.36
CA TRP A 521 -2.52 17.25 11.66
C TRP A 521 -2.36 17.24 10.14
N GLY A 522 -1.50 18.10 9.57
CA GLY A 522 -1.08 18.08 8.19
C GLY A 522 -1.52 19.29 7.35
N VAL A 523 -1.12 19.26 6.07
CA VAL A 523 -1.42 20.29 5.07
C VAL A 523 -2.37 19.69 4.04
N ALA A 524 -3.45 20.41 3.71
CA ALA A 524 -4.41 20.00 2.69
C ALA A 524 -3.93 20.25 1.26
N GLY A 525 -3.18 21.34 1.07
CA GLY A 525 -2.65 21.77 -0.23
C GLY A 525 -2.49 23.28 -0.33
N TRP A 526 -2.08 23.73 -1.51
CA TRP A 526 -1.87 25.14 -1.85
C TRP A 526 -2.92 25.60 -2.84
N THR A 527 -3.34 26.84 -2.75
CA THR A 527 -4.16 27.47 -3.78
C THR A 527 -3.33 27.92 -4.96
N LYS A 528 -3.93 28.00 -6.15
CA LYS A 528 -3.27 28.45 -7.38
C LYS A 528 -2.53 29.76 -7.18
N GLY A 529 -1.28 29.80 -7.63
CA GLY A 529 -0.40 30.96 -7.52
C GLY A 529 0.19 31.17 -6.13
N ASP A 530 0.18 30.14 -5.28
CA ASP A 530 0.70 30.15 -3.91
C ASP A 530 0.10 31.26 -3.02
N LYS A 531 -1.17 31.61 -3.26
CA LYS A 531 -1.84 32.70 -2.56
C LYS A 531 -2.15 32.38 -1.11
N SER A 532 -2.51 31.14 -0.83
CA SER A 532 -2.75 30.60 0.50
C SER A 532 -2.42 29.12 0.58
N VAL A 533 -2.21 28.65 1.80
CA VAL A 533 -2.04 27.23 2.13
C VAL A 533 -3.19 26.80 3.04
N LEU A 534 -3.74 25.60 2.76
CA LEU A 534 -4.76 25.00 3.60
C LEU A 534 -4.10 24.04 4.60
N ILE A 535 -4.34 24.28 5.89
CA ILE A 535 -3.76 23.50 7.01
C ILE A 535 -4.88 22.92 7.86
N TYR A 536 -4.66 21.76 8.45
CA TYR A 536 -5.61 21.09 9.34
C TYR A 536 -5.27 21.33 10.81
N ASP A 537 -6.30 21.57 11.62
CA ASP A 537 -6.31 21.16 13.01
C ASP A 537 -6.99 19.77 13.15
N ARG A 538 -7.31 19.33 14.37
CA ARG A 538 -7.99 18.05 14.60
C ARG A 538 -9.27 17.90 13.79
N TRP A 539 -10.08 18.95 13.73
CA TRP A 539 -11.45 18.94 13.22
C TRP A 539 -11.63 19.65 11.89
N ASP A 540 -10.99 20.81 11.77
CA ASP A 540 -11.32 21.84 10.79
C ASP A 540 -10.19 22.12 9.80
N VAL A 541 -10.52 22.86 8.75
CA VAL A 541 -9.61 23.31 7.70
C VAL A 541 -9.39 24.82 7.83
N TRP A 542 -8.14 25.26 7.77
CA TRP A 542 -7.73 26.66 7.85
C TRP A 542 -7.09 27.11 6.55
N GLU A 543 -7.52 28.27 6.03
CA GLU A 543 -6.84 28.99 4.96
C GLU A 543 -5.90 30.03 5.57
N ILE A 544 -4.61 29.92 5.24
CA ILE A 544 -3.57 30.74 5.83
C ILE A 544 -2.76 31.43 4.75
N ASP A 545 -2.54 32.74 4.90
CA ASP A 545 -1.60 33.51 4.10
C ASP A 545 -0.15 33.09 4.45
N PRO A 546 0.62 32.54 3.50
CA PRO A 546 1.97 32.08 3.79
C PRO A 546 2.98 33.19 4.14
N ALA A 547 2.62 34.46 3.93
CA ALA A 547 3.37 35.63 4.38
C ALA A 547 2.95 36.10 5.78
N ALA A 548 1.88 35.55 6.36
CA ALA A 548 1.26 35.93 7.63
C ALA A 548 0.88 37.44 7.70
N VAL A 549 0.54 38.04 6.56
CA VAL A 549 0.05 39.45 6.52
C VAL A 549 -1.44 39.50 6.76
N LYS A 550 -2.18 38.55 6.18
CA LYS A 550 -3.61 38.44 6.40
C LYS A 550 -3.92 37.52 7.58
N PRO A 551 -5.00 37.76 8.33
CA PRO A 551 -5.42 36.85 9.37
C PRO A 551 -5.79 35.46 8.76
N ALA A 552 -5.50 34.37 9.51
CA ALA A 552 -5.94 33.04 9.18
C ALA A 552 -7.48 32.94 9.23
N VAL A 553 -8.07 32.17 8.32
CA VAL A 553 -9.52 31.98 8.21
C VAL A 553 -9.83 30.49 8.39
N MET A 554 -10.75 30.17 9.31
CA MET A 554 -11.28 28.81 9.42
C MET A 554 -12.30 28.62 8.30
N VAL A 555 -11.94 27.87 7.26
CA VAL A 555 -12.79 27.64 6.08
C VAL A 555 -14.09 26.96 6.47
N THR A 556 -14.01 25.98 7.36
CA THR A 556 -15.13 25.14 7.77
C THR A 556 -16.04 25.73 8.86
N ASP A 557 -15.86 27.01 9.21
CA ASP A 557 -16.70 27.79 10.12
C ASP A 557 -17.08 27.03 11.43
N SER A 558 -16.11 26.36 12.03
CA SER A 558 -16.22 25.56 13.26
C SER A 558 -17.16 24.35 13.19
N LEU A 559 -17.66 23.97 12.00
CA LEU A 559 -18.53 22.81 11.83
C LEU A 559 -17.89 21.54 12.38
N GLY A 560 -16.60 21.34 12.07
CA GLY A 560 -15.87 20.14 12.49
C GLY A 560 -15.88 20.00 14.01
N ARG A 561 -15.42 20.99 14.74
CA ARG A 561 -15.32 20.93 16.20
C ARG A 561 -16.67 20.97 16.92
N SER A 562 -17.66 21.68 16.37
CA SER A 562 -18.98 21.79 16.98
C SER A 562 -19.80 20.51 16.90
N GLN A 563 -19.55 19.68 15.87
CA GLN A 563 -20.25 18.42 15.63
C GLN A 563 -19.36 17.17 15.76
N HIS A 564 -18.12 17.33 16.23
CA HIS A 564 -17.10 16.27 16.32
C HIS A 564 -16.87 15.56 14.99
N LEU A 565 -16.89 16.31 13.89
CA LEU A 565 -16.60 15.82 12.55
C LEU A 565 -15.14 16.11 12.16
N VAL A 566 -14.39 15.10 11.86
CA VAL A 566 -13.06 15.25 11.27
C VAL A 566 -13.22 15.57 9.78
N LEU A 567 -12.94 16.83 9.40
CA LEU A 567 -13.09 17.34 8.03
C LEU A 567 -11.74 17.35 7.31
N ARG A 568 -11.67 16.76 6.12
CA ARG A 568 -10.44 16.69 5.31
C ARG A 568 -10.76 16.96 3.84
N VAL A 569 -9.98 17.80 3.18
CA VAL A 569 -10.11 18.09 1.74
C VAL A 569 -9.87 16.81 0.95
N VAL A 570 -10.79 16.50 0.05
CA VAL A 570 -10.65 15.37 -0.89
C VAL A 570 -10.11 15.89 -2.20
N GLN A 571 -8.95 15.44 -2.57
CA GLN A 571 -8.48 15.61 -3.95
C GLN A 571 -9.23 14.61 -4.82
N VAL A 572 -10.20 15.11 -5.57
CA VAL A 572 -11.02 14.30 -6.46
C VAL A 572 -10.13 13.75 -7.58
N ARG A 573 -10.06 12.43 -7.68
CA ARG A 573 -9.36 11.79 -8.81
C ARG A 573 -10.12 12.08 -10.11
N ARG A 574 -9.40 12.58 -11.10
CA ARG A 574 -9.90 12.75 -12.46
C ARG A 574 -9.58 11.51 -13.29
N SER A 575 -10.43 11.19 -14.27
CA SER A 575 -10.25 9.98 -15.11
C SER A 575 -8.92 10.00 -15.91
N ARG A 576 -8.47 11.18 -16.37
CA ARG A 576 -7.19 11.36 -17.07
C ARG A 576 -5.96 11.33 -16.17
N GLY A 577 -6.11 11.54 -14.85
CA GLY A 577 -5.01 11.56 -13.89
C GLY A 577 -4.39 10.19 -13.57
N GLY A 578 -4.99 9.09 -14.04
CA GLY A 578 -4.63 7.73 -13.65
C GLY A 578 -3.37 7.13 -14.28
N GLN A 579 -2.63 7.83 -15.17
CA GLN A 579 -1.48 7.25 -15.89
C GLN A 579 -0.10 7.53 -15.27
N GLY A 580 -0.03 8.28 -14.20
CA GLY A 580 1.22 8.60 -13.49
C GLY A 580 1.39 7.83 -12.20
N GLY A 581 2.11 6.72 -12.22
CA GLY A 581 2.88 6.16 -11.11
C GLY A 581 2.14 5.63 -9.89
N GLY A 582 2.28 4.33 -9.65
CA GLY A 582 2.30 3.72 -8.33
C GLY A 582 0.95 3.52 -7.66
N GLY A 583 0.54 2.26 -7.59
CA GLY A 583 -0.65 1.77 -6.89
C GLY A 583 -0.91 2.40 -5.51
N GLY A 584 -1.70 3.45 -5.49
CA GLY A 584 -2.38 3.90 -4.31
C GLY A 584 -3.59 3.00 -4.08
N GLY A 585 -3.45 2.00 -3.21
CA GLY A 585 -4.58 1.19 -2.76
C GLY A 585 -5.66 2.08 -2.14
N PHE A 586 -6.91 1.65 -2.25
CA PHE A 586 -8.08 2.21 -1.58
C PHE A 586 -7.97 2.04 -0.05
N GLY A 587 -6.99 2.69 0.56
CA GLY A 587 -6.80 2.72 2.00
C GLY A 587 -6.61 4.16 2.42
N GLY A 588 -7.68 4.85 2.75
CA GLY A 588 -7.64 6.18 3.33
C GLY A 588 -6.99 6.15 4.70
N GLY A 589 -5.66 6.27 4.74
CA GLY A 589 -4.93 6.59 5.97
C GLY A 589 -4.80 8.11 6.05
N PHE A 590 -5.14 8.67 7.18
CA PHE A 590 -4.84 10.04 7.56
C PHE A 590 -3.32 10.19 7.74
N GLY A 591 -2.58 10.44 6.66
CA GLY A 591 -1.12 10.60 6.72
C GLY A 591 -0.63 11.25 5.43
N GLY A 592 -0.32 12.54 5.49
CA GLY A 592 0.21 13.30 4.37
C GLY A 592 1.59 12.79 3.95
N GLY A 593 1.66 12.25 2.75
CA GLY A 593 2.84 11.75 2.06
C GLY A 593 2.54 11.54 0.58
N GLY A 594 1.91 12.51 -0.06
CA GLY A 594 1.71 12.57 -1.50
C GLY A 594 2.70 13.56 -2.11
N GLY A 595 3.24 13.25 -3.30
CA GLY A 595 3.92 14.23 -4.13
C GLY A 595 3.08 15.49 -4.39
N PRO A 596 3.59 16.51 -5.08
CA PRO A 596 2.92 17.79 -5.23
C PRO A 596 1.50 17.57 -5.78
N SER A 597 0.53 17.92 -4.97
CA SER A 597 -0.88 17.89 -5.34
C SER A 597 -1.16 19.04 -6.30
N GLU A 598 -2.05 18.82 -7.27
CA GLU A 598 -2.48 19.93 -8.13
C GLU A 598 -2.95 21.11 -7.27
N PRO A 599 -2.55 22.36 -7.60
CA PRO A 599 -2.98 23.52 -6.84
C PRO A 599 -4.49 23.66 -6.83
N ILE A 600 -5.05 23.94 -5.66
CA ILE A 600 -6.48 24.14 -5.46
C ILE A 600 -6.92 25.41 -6.16
N ASP A 601 -7.94 25.31 -7.02
CA ASP A 601 -8.57 26.46 -7.63
C ASP A 601 -9.56 27.08 -6.64
N PRO A 602 -9.34 28.32 -6.16
CA PRO A 602 -10.26 28.92 -5.20
C PRO A 602 -11.64 29.26 -5.80
N SER A 603 -11.78 29.23 -7.12
CA SER A 603 -13.09 29.42 -7.79
C SER A 603 -13.95 28.15 -7.82
N GLU A 604 -13.34 26.97 -7.62
CA GLU A 604 -14.00 25.68 -7.58
C GLU A 604 -14.40 25.29 -6.15
N PRO A 605 -15.54 24.60 -5.98
CA PRO A 605 -15.94 24.10 -4.67
C PRO A 605 -14.96 23.06 -4.13
N LEU A 606 -14.66 23.16 -2.83
CA LEU A 606 -13.93 22.12 -2.10
C LEU A 606 -14.88 20.96 -1.79
N LEU A 607 -14.43 19.73 -2.08
CA LEU A 607 -15.04 18.53 -1.54
C LEU A 607 -14.33 18.16 -0.24
N LEU A 608 -15.11 18.04 0.84
CA LEU A 608 -14.62 17.62 2.15
C LEU A 608 -15.13 16.24 2.48
N ARG A 609 -14.24 15.32 2.88
CA ARG A 609 -14.61 14.09 3.57
C ARG A 609 -14.88 14.42 5.02
N ALA A 610 -15.99 13.90 5.54
CA ALA A 610 -16.33 13.99 6.96
C ALA A 610 -16.33 12.58 7.58
N VAL A 611 -15.80 12.49 8.79
CA VAL A 611 -15.93 11.31 9.64
C VAL A 611 -16.38 11.76 11.02
N ASP A 612 -17.51 11.24 11.47
CA ASP A 612 -18.05 11.47 12.81
C ASP A 612 -17.25 10.64 13.82
N GLU A 613 -16.58 11.30 14.77
CA GLU A 613 -15.72 10.59 15.72
C GLU A 613 -16.52 9.83 16.79
N GLU A 614 -17.78 10.20 17.01
CA GLU A 614 -18.65 9.53 17.97
C GLU A 614 -19.28 8.26 17.37
N THR A 615 -19.85 8.35 16.18
CA THR A 615 -20.61 7.27 15.54
C THR A 615 -19.79 6.50 14.52
N LYS A 616 -18.64 7.03 14.08
CA LYS A 616 -17.81 6.54 12.96
C LYS A 616 -18.48 6.61 11.59
N ALA A 617 -19.68 7.21 11.50
CA ALA A 617 -20.34 7.50 10.23
C ALA A 617 -19.45 8.36 9.34
N SER A 618 -19.52 8.17 8.03
CA SER A 618 -18.70 8.95 7.11
C SER A 618 -19.52 9.52 5.95
N GLY A 619 -18.95 10.50 5.25
CA GLY A 619 -19.63 11.13 4.14
C GLY A 619 -18.85 12.28 3.53
N PHE A 620 -19.59 13.17 2.87
CA PHE A 620 -19.02 14.29 2.13
C PHE A 620 -19.79 15.58 2.38
N TYR A 621 -19.03 16.66 2.44
CA TYR A 621 -19.52 18.03 2.49
C TYR A 621 -18.93 18.84 1.32
N ARG A 622 -19.56 19.94 0.98
CA ARG A 622 -19.09 20.90 -0.02
C ARG A 622 -18.84 22.25 0.65
N ASP A 623 -17.74 22.87 0.30
CA ASP A 623 -17.37 24.19 0.78
C ASP A 623 -16.82 25.04 -0.35
N GLN A 624 -16.61 26.35 -0.11
CA GLN A 624 -16.08 27.29 -1.08
C GLN A 624 -15.15 28.27 -0.36
N LEU A 625 -13.90 28.37 -0.82
CA LEU A 625 -12.96 29.35 -0.29
C LEU A 625 -13.52 30.79 -0.44
N GLY A 626 -13.29 31.59 0.59
CA GLY A 626 -13.77 32.98 0.65
C GLY A 626 -15.25 33.18 1.00
N GLN A 627 -16.02 32.10 1.21
CA GLN A 627 -17.39 32.16 1.71
C GLN A 627 -17.39 31.77 3.20
N HIS A 628 -17.40 32.75 4.10
CA HIS A 628 -17.42 32.53 5.55
C HIS A 628 -18.79 31.95 6.00
N ARG A 629 -19.01 30.68 5.74
CA ARG A 629 -20.21 29.93 6.13
C ARG A 629 -19.84 28.44 6.34
N ALA A 630 -20.64 27.76 7.15
CA ALA A 630 -20.46 26.32 7.38
C ALA A 630 -20.60 25.52 6.07
N PRO A 631 -19.79 24.47 5.86
CA PRO A 631 -19.89 23.56 4.73
C PRO A 631 -21.29 22.95 4.57
N GLU A 632 -21.73 22.82 3.33
CA GLU A 632 -22.99 22.16 2.98
C GLU A 632 -22.84 20.65 3.01
N LYS A 633 -23.71 19.97 3.78
CA LYS A 633 -23.74 18.51 3.81
C LYS A 633 -24.23 17.95 2.47
N ILE A 634 -23.41 17.15 1.80
CA ILE A 634 -23.82 16.37 0.63
C ILE A 634 -24.45 15.05 1.08
N VAL A 635 -23.72 14.22 1.82
CA VAL A 635 -24.19 12.94 2.31
C VAL A 635 -23.42 12.55 3.58
N MET A 636 -24.12 12.00 4.56
CA MET A 636 -23.55 11.27 5.72
C MET A 636 -24.34 9.99 5.88
N ALA A 637 -23.67 8.89 6.13
CA ALA A 637 -24.29 7.58 6.30
C ALA A 637 -23.49 6.68 7.25
N ASP A 638 -24.17 5.72 7.83
CA ASP A 638 -23.62 4.61 8.60
C ASP A 638 -22.91 3.63 7.65
N ALA A 639 -21.90 4.12 6.96
CA ALA A 639 -21.14 3.40 5.92
C ALA A 639 -19.71 3.94 5.81
N ALA A 640 -18.84 3.12 5.24
CA ALA A 640 -17.52 3.55 4.79
C ALA A 640 -17.56 3.90 3.30
N PHE A 641 -17.16 5.13 2.98
CA PHE A 641 -17.00 5.58 1.59
C PHE A 641 -15.52 5.58 1.20
N GLY A 642 -15.24 5.17 -0.04
CA GLY A 642 -13.92 5.35 -0.66
C GLY A 642 -13.71 6.79 -1.18
N THR A 643 -12.53 7.03 -1.77
CA THR A 643 -12.25 8.31 -2.44
C THR A 643 -13.05 8.40 -3.74
N PRO A 644 -13.83 9.46 -3.95
CA PRO A 644 -14.58 9.65 -5.19
C PRO A 644 -13.67 9.84 -6.42
N VAL A 645 -14.15 9.32 -7.55
CA VAL A 645 -13.57 9.55 -8.87
C VAL A 645 -14.60 10.32 -9.67
N LYS A 646 -14.19 11.38 -10.39
CA LYS A 646 -15.06 12.15 -11.29
C LYS A 646 -14.56 11.98 -12.72
N ALA A 647 -15.50 11.82 -13.66
CA ALA A 647 -15.21 11.89 -15.08
C ALA A 647 -14.68 13.31 -15.45
N ASP A 648 -13.76 13.39 -16.43
CA ASP A 648 -13.19 14.69 -16.83
C ASP A 648 -14.16 15.55 -17.63
N ASP A 649 -14.91 14.91 -18.54
CA ASP A 649 -15.71 15.59 -19.55
C ASP A 649 -17.23 15.50 -19.22
N ALA A 650 -17.61 14.98 -18.03
CA ALA A 650 -19.00 14.83 -17.60
C ALA A 650 -19.17 14.92 -16.09
N ASP A 651 -20.38 15.33 -15.65
CA ASP A 651 -20.75 15.28 -14.23
C ASP A 651 -21.18 13.85 -13.85
N VAL A 652 -20.23 12.92 -13.88
CA VAL A 652 -20.40 11.54 -13.46
C VAL A 652 -19.39 11.20 -12.39
N TRP A 653 -19.88 10.71 -11.27
CA TRP A 653 -19.10 10.35 -10.11
C TRP A 653 -19.13 8.85 -9.88
N MET A 654 -18.03 8.31 -9.37
CA MET A 654 -17.94 6.94 -8.93
C MET A 654 -17.32 6.89 -7.53
N VAL A 655 -17.90 6.08 -6.65
CA VAL A 655 -17.40 5.88 -5.29
C VAL A 655 -17.64 4.45 -4.83
N THR A 656 -16.80 3.92 -3.95
CA THR A 656 -17.12 2.68 -3.21
C THR A 656 -17.90 3.04 -1.96
N ARG A 657 -18.92 2.24 -1.64
CA ARG A 657 -19.68 2.29 -0.40
C ARG A 657 -19.86 0.89 0.15
N GLY A 658 -19.60 0.71 1.43
CA GLY A 658 -19.76 -0.56 2.11
C GLY A 658 -20.00 -0.39 3.61
N THR A 659 -20.38 -1.51 4.25
CA THR A 659 -20.51 -1.64 5.71
C THR A 659 -19.88 -2.96 6.12
N PHE A 660 -19.92 -3.32 7.40
CA PHE A 660 -19.54 -4.68 7.81
C PHE A 660 -20.37 -5.76 7.11
N THR A 661 -21.67 -5.50 6.87
CA THR A 661 -22.62 -6.44 6.25
C THR A 661 -22.80 -6.26 4.75
N GLU A 662 -22.28 -5.19 4.16
CA GLU A 662 -22.37 -4.90 2.73
C GLU A 662 -20.96 -4.74 2.14
N PHE A 663 -20.64 -5.56 1.14
CA PHE A 663 -19.37 -5.43 0.42
C PHE A 663 -19.21 -4.02 -0.16
N PRO A 664 -18.01 -3.40 -0.15
CA PRO A 664 -17.77 -2.09 -0.73
C PRO A 664 -17.86 -2.11 -2.26
N ASN A 665 -19.09 -2.20 -2.75
CA ASN A 665 -19.42 -2.16 -4.16
C ASN A 665 -19.23 -0.78 -4.75
N LEU A 666 -19.13 -0.72 -6.09
CA LEU A 666 -19.05 0.53 -6.85
C LEU A 666 -20.43 1.12 -7.07
N TRP A 667 -20.52 2.41 -6.83
CA TRP A 667 -21.70 3.25 -7.05
C TRP A 667 -21.35 4.35 -8.02
N VAL A 668 -22.22 4.64 -8.99
CA VAL A 668 -22.05 5.66 -10.03
C VAL A 668 -23.32 6.50 -10.14
N GLY A 669 -23.13 7.79 -10.38
CA GLY A 669 -24.27 8.70 -10.58
C GLY A 669 -23.84 10.12 -10.96
N PRO A 670 -24.82 11.01 -11.25
CA PRO A 670 -24.56 12.40 -11.62
C PRO A 670 -24.08 13.25 -10.42
N SER A 671 -24.27 12.76 -9.22
CA SER A 671 -23.80 13.40 -7.98
C SER A 671 -23.61 12.36 -6.88
N LEU A 672 -22.88 12.70 -5.81
CA LEU A 672 -22.69 11.83 -4.64
C LEU A 672 -23.99 11.57 -3.85
N THR A 673 -25.09 12.28 -4.14
CA THR A 673 -26.43 12.07 -3.56
C THR A 673 -27.31 11.15 -4.40
N GLN A 674 -27.02 11.05 -5.71
CA GLN A 674 -27.82 10.28 -6.67
C GLN A 674 -26.94 9.20 -7.28
N MET A 675 -26.80 8.11 -6.57
CA MET A 675 -25.89 7.01 -6.92
C MET A 675 -26.65 5.69 -7.14
N THR A 676 -26.26 4.94 -8.16
CA THR A 676 -26.73 3.59 -8.46
C THR A 676 -25.59 2.60 -8.30
N ARG A 677 -25.85 1.46 -7.65
CA ARG A 677 -24.87 0.37 -7.53
C ARG A 677 -24.66 -0.32 -8.87
N ILE A 678 -23.41 -0.37 -9.32
CA ILE A 678 -23.02 -0.98 -10.60
C ILE A 678 -22.20 -2.26 -10.47
N SER A 679 -21.80 -2.64 -9.26
CA SER A 679 -21.08 -3.90 -9.05
C SER A 679 -21.79 -4.78 -8.01
N ASP A 680 -21.57 -6.08 -8.10
CA ASP A 680 -21.97 -7.09 -7.12
C ASP A 680 -20.89 -8.16 -7.05
N ALA A 681 -19.81 -7.85 -6.28
CA ALA A 681 -18.60 -8.68 -6.30
C ALA A 681 -18.79 -10.02 -5.58
N ASN A 682 -19.59 -10.06 -4.50
CA ASN A 682 -19.74 -11.23 -3.63
C ASN A 682 -21.20 -11.57 -3.35
N PRO A 683 -22.02 -11.91 -4.39
CA PRO A 683 -23.44 -12.19 -4.24
C PRO A 683 -23.71 -13.44 -3.38
N GLN A 684 -22.73 -14.35 -3.25
CA GLN A 684 -22.82 -15.55 -2.41
C GLN A 684 -22.89 -15.22 -0.90
N GLN A 685 -22.57 -14.00 -0.47
CA GLN A 685 -22.59 -13.59 0.94
C GLN A 685 -23.94 -13.86 1.62
N LYS A 686 -25.02 -13.70 0.88
CA LYS A 686 -26.41 -13.93 1.36
C LYS A 686 -26.68 -15.36 1.85
N ASP A 687 -25.86 -16.33 1.45
CA ASP A 687 -26.01 -17.74 1.76
C ASP A 687 -25.38 -18.13 3.12
N TYR A 688 -24.71 -17.18 3.78
CA TYR A 688 -23.95 -17.41 5.00
C TYR A 688 -24.49 -16.61 6.18
N ASN A 689 -24.36 -17.15 7.39
CA ASN A 689 -24.48 -16.40 8.62
C ASN A 689 -23.33 -15.38 8.70
N TRP A 690 -23.64 -14.09 8.46
CA TRP A 690 -22.58 -13.09 8.38
C TRP A 690 -22.27 -12.44 9.71
N GLY A 691 -23.27 -12.10 10.46
CA GLY A 691 -23.18 -11.38 11.74
C GLY A 691 -23.38 -9.88 11.62
N THR A 692 -23.33 -9.21 12.76
CA THR A 692 -23.52 -7.76 12.93
C THR A 692 -22.39 -7.16 13.72
N VAL A 693 -22.22 -5.83 13.66
CA VAL A 693 -21.27 -5.06 14.47
C VAL A 693 -21.96 -3.89 15.15
N GLU A 694 -21.68 -3.70 16.45
CA GLU A 694 -22.11 -2.52 17.20
C GLU A 694 -20.92 -1.81 17.83
N LEU A 695 -21.03 -0.49 17.97
CA LEU A 695 -20.09 0.32 18.74
C LEU A 695 -20.53 0.31 20.20
N VAL A 696 -19.65 -0.14 21.09
CA VAL A 696 -19.87 -0.16 22.54
C VAL A 696 -18.94 0.81 23.23
N SER A 697 -19.36 1.34 24.38
CA SER A 697 -18.59 2.30 25.17
C SER A 697 -18.53 1.88 26.63
N TRP A 698 -17.41 2.16 27.27
CA TRP A 698 -17.18 1.96 28.71
C TRP A 698 -16.15 2.98 29.19
N VAL A 699 -15.85 2.92 30.47
CA VAL A 699 -14.83 3.76 31.09
C VAL A 699 -13.69 2.86 31.59
N SER A 700 -12.45 3.23 31.30
CA SER A 700 -11.28 2.55 31.85
C SER A 700 -11.20 2.68 33.38
N THR A 701 -10.34 1.89 34.00
CA THR A 701 -10.08 1.99 35.46
C THR A 701 -9.56 3.39 35.85
N ASP A 702 -8.92 4.10 34.93
CA ASP A 702 -8.40 5.45 35.15
C ASP A 702 -9.41 6.56 34.79
N GLY A 703 -10.68 6.21 34.52
CA GLY A 703 -11.73 7.18 34.21
C GLY A 703 -11.73 7.67 32.75
N VAL A 704 -10.97 7.05 31.85
CA VAL A 704 -10.92 7.45 30.43
C VAL A 704 -12.07 6.80 29.65
N PRO A 705 -12.93 7.59 28.97
CA PRO A 705 -13.95 7.05 28.08
C PRO A 705 -13.33 6.29 26.91
N LEU A 706 -13.78 5.09 26.64
CA LEU A 706 -13.30 4.19 25.59
C LEU A 706 -14.43 3.68 24.73
N LYS A 707 -14.09 3.31 23.49
CA LYS A 707 -14.99 2.69 22.54
C LYS A 707 -14.39 1.36 22.05
N GLY A 708 -15.25 0.52 21.51
CA GLY A 708 -14.84 -0.74 20.90
C GLY A 708 -15.93 -1.30 20.00
N LEU A 709 -15.58 -2.30 19.21
CA LEU A 709 -16.49 -2.99 18.32
C LEU A 709 -16.90 -4.32 18.93
N LEU A 710 -18.19 -4.59 18.93
CA LEU A 710 -18.74 -5.87 19.34
C LEU A 710 -19.43 -6.54 18.16
N TYR A 711 -18.83 -7.62 17.67
CA TYR A 711 -19.38 -8.43 16.59
C TYR A 711 -20.18 -9.58 17.18
N LYS A 712 -21.39 -9.80 16.65
CA LYS A 712 -22.33 -10.84 17.10
C LYS A 712 -22.78 -11.69 15.91
N PRO A 713 -23.12 -12.99 16.15
CA PRO A 713 -23.75 -13.83 15.13
C PRO A 713 -25.00 -13.17 14.54
N GLU A 714 -25.34 -13.50 13.28
CA GLU A 714 -26.55 -12.97 12.64
C GLU A 714 -27.83 -13.49 13.32
N ASP A 715 -27.78 -14.74 13.81
CA ASP A 715 -28.83 -15.42 14.55
C ASP A 715 -28.65 -15.25 16.07
N PHE A 716 -28.06 -14.12 16.51
CA PHE A 716 -27.81 -13.82 17.91
C PHE A 716 -29.09 -13.87 18.76
N ASP A 717 -29.04 -14.65 19.85
CA ASP A 717 -30.12 -14.83 20.82
C ASP A 717 -29.61 -14.40 22.20
N SER A 718 -30.10 -13.28 22.74
CA SER A 718 -29.67 -12.73 24.02
C SER A 718 -29.94 -13.64 25.22
N THR A 719 -30.74 -14.68 25.07
CA THR A 719 -31.03 -15.66 26.15
C THR A 719 -29.96 -16.75 26.26
N LYS A 720 -29.14 -16.91 25.24
CA LYS A 720 -28.05 -17.89 25.17
C LYS A 720 -26.75 -17.31 25.73
N LYS A 721 -25.84 -18.22 26.09
CA LYS A 721 -24.46 -17.88 26.51
C LYS A 721 -23.46 -18.18 25.38
N TYR A 722 -22.72 -17.19 25.00
CA TYR A 722 -21.74 -17.28 23.90
C TYR A 722 -20.30 -17.24 24.43
N PRO A 723 -19.36 -17.98 23.84
CA PRO A 723 -17.95 -17.74 24.02
C PRO A 723 -17.55 -16.39 23.37
N MET A 724 -16.69 -15.64 24.04
CA MET A 724 -16.19 -14.36 23.53
C MET A 724 -14.67 -14.36 23.41
N ILE A 725 -14.16 -13.87 22.28
CA ILE A 725 -12.72 -13.61 22.09
C ILE A 725 -12.52 -12.11 21.98
N SER A 726 -11.65 -11.56 22.82
CA SER A 726 -11.18 -10.19 22.69
C SER A 726 -9.94 -10.16 21.79
N TYR A 727 -10.04 -9.42 20.67
CA TYR A 727 -8.95 -9.15 19.75
C TYR A 727 -8.61 -7.67 19.82
N PHE A 728 -7.33 -7.33 19.97
CA PHE A 728 -6.91 -5.94 20.10
C PHE A 728 -5.48 -5.71 19.59
N TYR A 729 -5.21 -4.44 19.26
CA TYR A 729 -3.90 -3.95 18.91
C TYR A 729 -3.63 -2.59 19.57
N GLU A 730 -4.29 -1.53 19.14
CA GLU A 730 -4.25 -0.18 19.73
C GLU A 730 -5.67 0.42 19.74
N SER A 731 -6.09 1.12 18.67
CA SER A 731 -7.44 1.63 18.48
C SER A 731 -8.05 1.00 17.23
N LEU A 732 -9.22 0.35 17.34
CA LEU A 732 -9.89 -0.39 16.27
C LEU A 732 -11.30 0.11 16.00
N SER A 733 -11.89 0.92 16.88
CA SER A 733 -13.29 1.37 16.77
C SER A 733 -13.59 2.16 15.49
N GLN A 734 -12.58 2.80 14.89
CA GLN A 734 -12.70 3.46 13.58
C GLN A 734 -13.09 2.52 12.44
N ASN A 735 -12.93 1.19 12.61
CA ASN A 735 -13.25 0.18 11.61
C ASN A 735 -14.72 -0.27 11.62
N ARG A 736 -15.61 0.40 12.37
CA ARG A 736 -17.02 0.01 12.56
C ARG A 736 -17.72 -0.36 11.25
N TYR A 737 -17.51 0.38 10.20
CA TYR A 737 -18.14 0.14 8.89
C TYR A 737 -17.23 -0.55 7.88
N SER A 738 -16.09 -1.08 8.32
CA SER A 738 -15.19 -1.82 7.44
C SER A 738 -15.74 -3.20 7.13
N TYR A 739 -15.78 -3.54 5.85
CA TYR A 739 -16.08 -4.90 5.41
C TYR A 739 -14.88 -5.82 5.66
N VAL A 740 -15.10 -6.92 6.36
CA VAL A 740 -14.05 -7.91 6.65
C VAL A 740 -14.34 -9.18 5.87
N PRO A 741 -13.68 -9.41 4.71
CA PRO A 741 -13.88 -10.65 3.95
C PRO A 741 -13.36 -11.85 4.75
N PRO A 742 -14.05 -13.01 4.69
CA PRO A 742 -13.53 -14.20 5.32
C PRO A 742 -12.23 -14.63 4.64
N ASN A 743 -11.19 -14.84 5.44
CA ASN A 743 -9.87 -15.27 4.98
C ASN A 743 -9.11 -16.03 6.07
N GLY A 744 -8.03 -16.73 5.68
CA GLY A 744 -7.09 -17.33 6.63
C GLY A 744 -5.94 -16.38 6.92
N ARG A 745 -5.75 -16.03 8.19
CA ARG A 745 -4.63 -15.22 8.70
C ARG A 745 -4.27 -15.60 10.14
N ASN A 746 -3.17 -15.05 10.63
CA ASN A 746 -2.69 -15.21 12.01
C ASN A 746 -3.39 -14.28 13.02
N VAL A 747 -4.47 -13.62 12.63
CA VAL A 747 -5.33 -12.79 13.47
C VAL A 747 -6.78 -13.26 13.36
N ILE A 748 -7.60 -12.97 14.37
CA ILE A 748 -9.03 -13.24 14.34
C ILE A 748 -9.66 -12.58 13.10
N ASN A 749 -10.47 -13.36 12.39
CA ASN A 749 -11.36 -12.83 11.35
C ASN A 749 -12.76 -12.72 11.95
N PRO A 750 -13.26 -11.52 12.32
CA PRO A 750 -14.54 -11.36 12.98
C PRO A 750 -15.68 -12.05 12.24
N THR A 751 -15.76 -11.88 10.91
CA THR A 751 -16.80 -12.47 10.08
C THR A 751 -16.84 -14.00 10.17
N HIS A 752 -15.68 -14.66 10.13
CA HIS A 752 -15.58 -16.10 10.23
C HIS A 752 -15.97 -16.61 11.61
N TYR A 753 -15.49 -15.95 12.67
CA TYR A 753 -15.75 -16.40 14.05
C TYR A 753 -17.20 -16.17 14.48
N VAL A 754 -17.82 -15.02 14.14
CA VAL A 754 -19.23 -14.80 14.46
C VAL A 754 -20.14 -15.72 13.66
N SER A 755 -19.80 -16.02 12.40
CA SER A 755 -20.49 -17.03 11.59
C SER A 755 -20.48 -18.42 12.24
N ASN A 756 -19.49 -18.70 13.07
CA ASN A 756 -19.31 -19.92 13.82
C ASN A 756 -19.74 -19.81 15.29
N GLY A 757 -20.56 -18.82 15.64
CA GLY A 757 -21.20 -18.70 16.97
C GLY A 757 -20.31 -18.18 18.09
N TYR A 758 -19.27 -17.39 17.78
CA TYR A 758 -18.51 -16.59 18.74
C TYR A 758 -19.04 -15.17 18.80
N ILE A 759 -18.79 -14.49 19.90
CA ILE A 759 -18.79 -13.03 20.00
C ILE A 759 -17.33 -12.58 19.89
N ILE A 760 -17.06 -11.53 19.09
CA ILE A 760 -15.74 -10.90 19.01
C ILE A 760 -15.85 -9.49 19.57
N PHE A 761 -14.91 -9.15 20.46
CA PHE A 761 -14.79 -7.82 21.05
C PHE A 761 -13.46 -7.19 20.65
N GLU A 762 -13.50 -6.03 20.00
CA GLU A 762 -12.32 -5.23 19.59
C GLU A 762 -12.30 -3.91 20.40
N PRO A 763 -11.69 -3.88 21.58
CA PRO A 763 -11.58 -2.69 22.43
C PRO A 763 -10.49 -1.73 21.94
N ASP A 764 -10.73 -0.42 22.07
CA ASP A 764 -9.69 0.60 22.03
C ASP A 764 -8.91 0.62 23.35
N ILE A 765 -7.65 1.03 23.28
CA ILE A 765 -6.73 1.10 24.41
C ILE A 765 -6.23 2.54 24.56
N ALA A 766 -6.37 3.12 25.75
CA ALA A 766 -5.73 4.37 26.11
C ALA A 766 -4.40 4.08 26.83
N TYR A 767 -3.32 4.64 26.29
CA TYR A 767 -1.99 4.38 26.82
C TYR A 767 -1.50 5.49 27.74
N GLN A 768 -0.87 5.07 28.82
CA GLN A 768 -0.04 5.89 29.68
C GLN A 768 1.44 5.65 29.34
N LYS A 769 2.18 6.72 29.01
CA LYS A 769 3.62 6.66 28.73
C LYS A 769 4.36 6.04 29.91
N GLY A 770 5.24 5.08 29.65
CA GLY A 770 5.97 4.29 30.65
C GLY A 770 5.26 2.99 31.11
N TYR A 771 3.95 2.83 30.84
CA TYR A 771 3.15 1.74 31.41
C TYR A 771 2.23 1.06 30.38
N PRO A 772 2.76 0.54 29.26
CA PRO A 772 1.93 -0.05 28.19
C PRO A 772 1.16 -1.29 28.63
N GLY A 773 1.76 -2.17 29.43
CA GLY A 773 1.09 -3.37 29.95
C GLY A 773 -0.08 -3.04 30.89
N PRO A 774 0.14 -2.24 31.95
CA PRO A 774 -0.95 -1.73 32.78
C PRO A 774 -2.04 -0.99 32.01
N SER A 775 -1.68 -0.24 30.96
CA SER A 775 -2.66 0.48 30.10
C SER A 775 -3.62 -0.47 29.40
N ALA A 776 -3.11 -1.59 28.86
CA ALA A 776 -3.95 -2.63 28.25
C ALA A 776 -4.91 -3.24 29.30
N MET A 777 -4.43 -3.57 30.50
CA MET A 777 -5.26 -4.08 31.58
C MET A 777 -6.38 -3.11 31.98
N LYS A 778 -6.03 -1.85 32.19
CA LYS A 778 -6.95 -0.79 32.62
C LYS A 778 -8.02 -0.45 31.59
N SER A 779 -7.72 -0.66 30.30
CA SER A 779 -8.63 -0.40 29.19
C SER A 779 -9.52 -1.60 28.87
N ILE A 780 -8.94 -2.81 28.76
CA ILE A 780 -9.63 -3.99 28.23
C ILE A 780 -10.49 -4.67 29.27
N VAL A 781 -9.96 -4.88 30.48
CA VAL A 781 -10.68 -5.64 31.53
C VAL A 781 -12.04 -5.01 31.89
N PRO A 782 -12.15 -3.69 32.11
CA PRO A 782 -13.45 -3.07 32.35
C PRO A 782 -14.45 -3.23 31.19
N GLY A 783 -13.98 -3.18 29.96
CA GLY A 783 -14.80 -3.45 28.77
C GLY A 783 -15.36 -4.87 28.77
N VAL A 784 -14.52 -5.88 29.06
CA VAL A 784 -14.96 -7.27 29.17
C VAL A 784 -15.95 -7.41 30.32
N GLN A 785 -15.68 -6.81 31.48
CA GLN A 785 -16.60 -6.83 32.63
C GLN A 785 -17.96 -6.21 32.29
N MET A 786 -17.99 -5.06 31.64
CA MET A 786 -19.21 -4.42 31.14
C MET A 786 -20.02 -5.38 30.25
N LEU A 787 -19.36 -6.10 29.33
CA LEU A 787 -20.02 -7.05 28.43
C LEU A 787 -20.56 -8.27 29.19
N LEU A 788 -19.89 -8.73 30.25
CA LEU A 788 -20.39 -9.80 31.10
C LEU A 788 -21.71 -9.40 31.81
N THR A 789 -21.90 -8.13 32.20
CA THR A 789 -23.14 -7.65 32.82
C THR A 789 -24.35 -7.74 31.89
N ARG A 790 -24.13 -7.78 30.56
CA ARG A 790 -25.21 -7.92 29.57
C ARG A 790 -25.87 -9.32 29.56
N GLY A 791 -25.29 -10.28 30.22
CA GLY A 791 -25.90 -11.58 30.48
C GLY A 791 -25.73 -12.64 29.41
N TYR A 792 -25.34 -12.33 28.20
CA TYR A 792 -25.18 -13.28 27.06
C TYR A 792 -23.74 -13.77 26.81
N VAL A 793 -22.74 -13.21 27.49
CA VAL A 793 -21.36 -13.70 27.43
C VAL A 793 -21.14 -14.74 28.55
N ASP A 794 -20.52 -15.88 28.20
CA ASP A 794 -20.17 -16.90 29.20
C ASP A 794 -18.85 -16.51 29.90
N PRO A 795 -18.85 -16.24 31.21
CA PRO A 795 -17.66 -15.86 31.95
C PRO A 795 -16.57 -16.94 32.00
N LYS A 796 -16.90 -18.19 31.70
CA LYS A 796 -15.96 -19.32 31.66
C LYS A 796 -15.38 -19.58 30.30
N ARG A 797 -15.82 -18.83 29.27
CA ARG A 797 -15.46 -19.03 27.86
C ARG A 797 -14.91 -17.75 27.23
N LEU A 798 -13.99 -17.08 27.94
CA LEU A 798 -13.35 -15.86 27.50
C LEU A 798 -11.99 -16.20 26.89
N GLY A 799 -11.73 -15.71 25.69
CA GLY A 799 -10.46 -15.86 24.98
C GLY A 799 -9.77 -14.53 24.69
N LEU A 800 -8.46 -14.56 24.48
CA LEU A 800 -7.65 -13.44 24.03
C LEU A 800 -6.92 -13.81 22.74
N GLN A 801 -6.85 -12.88 21.78
CA GLN A 801 -6.01 -13.01 20.61
C GLN A 801 -5.38 -11.67 20.22
N GLY A 802 -4.09 -11.70 19.82
CA GLY A 802 -3.39 -10.54 19.29
C GLY A 802 -2.07 -10.93 18.63
N GLN A 803 -1.66 -10.11 17.65
CA GLN A 803 -0.44 -10.28 16.90
C GLN A 803 0.53 -9.15 17.25
N SER A 804 1.84 -9.42 17.27
CA SER A 804 2.88 -8.41 17.45
C SER A 804 2.71 -7.61 18.74
N TRP A 805 2.40 -6.33 18.68
CA TRP A 805 2.09 -5.51 19.85
C TRP A 805 0.89 -6.04 20.65
N GLY A 806 -0.15 -6.53 19.96
CA GLY A 806 -1.26 -7.24 20.58
C GLY A 806 -0.82 -8.52 21.27
N GLY A 807 0.13 -9.27 20.69
CA GLY A 807 0.75 -10.46 21.27
C GLY A 807 1.48 -10.15 22.58
N TYR A 808 2.25 -9.05 22.62
CA TYR A 808 2.85 -8.54 23.86
C TYR A 808 1.79 -8.27 24.94
N GLN A 809 0.75 -7.53 24.58
CA GLN A 809 -0.29 -7.15 25.55
C GLN A 809 -0.99 -8.38 26.13
N ILE A 810 -1.26 -9.40 25.30
CA ILE A 810 -1.83 -10.68 25.76
C ILE A 810 -0.87 -11.38 26.73
N ALA A 811 0.41 -11.48 26.36
CA ALA A 811 1.43 -12.06 27.21
C ALA A 811 1.48 -11.35 28.58
N TYR A 812 1.34 -10.02 28.63
CA TYR A 812 1.26 -9.25 29.87
C TYR A 812 -0.04 -9.55 30.64
N MET A 813 -1.19 -9.48 29.96
CA MET A 813 -2.50 -9.63 30.63
C MET A 813 -2.65 -10.98 31.34
N ILE A 814 -2.23 -12.09 30.73
CA ILE A 814 -2.34 -13.43 31.34
C ILE A 814 -1.44 -13.61 32.59
N THR A 815 -0.45 -12.72 32.80
CA THR A 815 0.33 -12.68 34.07
C THR A 815 -0.38 -11.89 35.14
N GLN A 816 -1.39 -11.07 34.80
CA GLN A 816 -2.08 -10.18 35.75
C GLN A 816 -3.48 -10.65 36.13
N THR A 817 -4.11 -11.53 35.36
CA THR A 817 -5.47 -12.02 35.62
C THR A 817 -5.66 -13.45 35.13
N SER A 818 -6.47 -14.22 35.83
CA SER A 818 -6.90 -15.57 35.45
C SER A 818 -8.28 -15.60 34.78
N MET A 819 -8.82 -14.44 34.38
CA MET A 819 -10.16 -14.29 33.80
C MET A 819 -10.35 -15.07 32.49
N PHE A 820 -9.28 -15.30 31.74
CA PHE A 820 -9.35 -15.85 30.40
C PHE A 820 -9.03 -17.35 30.38
N ALA A 821 -9.91 -18.12 29.71
CA ALA A 821 -9.78 -19.56 29.58
C ALA A 821 -8.81 -20.00 28.45
N ALA A 822 -8.45 -19.11 27.53
CA ALA A 822 -7.52 -19.38 26.45
C ALA A 822 -6.88 -18.09 25.94
N ALA A 823 -5.63 -18.15 25.50
CA ALA A 823 -4.93 -17.03 24.87
C ALA A 823 -4.12 -17.50 23.67
N MET A 824 -4.12 -16.71 22.58
CA MET A 824 -3.24 -16.91 21.42
C MET A 824 -2.45 -15.64 21.15
N ALA A 825 -1.11 -15.72 21.26
CA ALA A 825 -0.18 -14.62 21.06
C ALA A 825 0.67 -14.87 19.83
N GLY A 826 0.47 -14.05 18.78
CA GLY A 826 1.31 -14.10 17.59
C GLY A 826 2.49 -13.16 17.72
N ALA A 827 3.71 -13.64 17.41
CA ALA A 827 4.96 -12.89 17.44
C ALA A 827 5.09 -11.96 18.67
N PRO A 828 4.89 -12.46 19.91
CA PRO A 828 4.85 -11.61 21.10
C PRO A 828 6.24 -11.14 21.51
N VAL A 829 6.35 -9.93 22.06
CA VAL A 829 7.50 -9.52 22.88
C VAL A 829 7.21 -9.94 24.31
N VAL A 830 8.08 -10.77 24.91
CA VAL A 830 7.92 -11.23 26.29
C VAL A 830 8.95 -10.61 27.24
N ASN A 831 10.08 -10.19 26.71
CA ASN A 831 11.20 -9.63 27.45
C ASN A 831 11.70 -8.34 26.80
N MET A 832 11.28 -7.22 27.31
CA MET A 832 11.66 -5.91 26.74
C MET A 832 13.14 -5.58 26.96
N THR A 833 13.79 -6.19 27.98
CA THR A 833 15.22 -5.96 28.22
C THR A 833 16.11 -6.57 27.13
N SER A 834 15.84 -7.82 26.72
CA SER A 834 16.56 -8.46 25.62
C SER A 834 16.13 -7.92 24.25
N ALA A 835 14.84 -7.56 24.09
CA ALA A 835 14.33 -7.02 22.84
C ALA A 835 14.83 -5.61 22.53
N TYR A 836 15.15 -4.79 23.55
CA TYR A 836 15.66 -3.43 23.41
C TYR A 836 16.95 -3.37 22.57
N GLY A 837 17.92 -4.25 22.86
CA GLY A 837 19.16 -4.36 22.09
C GLY A 837 19.05 -5.19 20.80
N GLY A 838 17.86 -5.61 20.42
CA GLY A 838 17.62 -6.41 19.23
C GLY A 838 17.65 -5.61 17.93
N ILE A 839 17.63 -6.31 16.82
CA ILE A 839 17.60 -5.76 15.46
C ILE A 839 16.24 -6.08 14.81
N ARG A 840 15.66 -5.12 14.12
CA ARG A 840 14.57 -5.34 13.15
C ARG A 840 15.20 -5.79 11.83
N TRP A 841 15.28 -7.10 11.61
CA TRP A 841 16.04 -7.66 10.49
C TRP A 841 15.52 -7.25 9.11
N GLY A 842 14.22 -6.96 8.96
CA GLY A 842 13.64 -6.44 7.71
C GLY A 842 14.12 -5.05 7.31
N SER A 843 14.57 -4.24 8.27
CA SER A 843 15.11 -2.88 8.03
C SER A 843 16.57 -2.73 8.47
N GLY A 844 17.08 -3.65 9.28
CA GLY A 844 18.44 -3.62 9.83
C GLY A 844 18.65 -2.62 10.97
N VAL A 845 17.59 -1.91 11.42
CA VAL A 845 17.71 -0.89 12.47
C VAL A 845 17.64 -1.48 13.88
N ALA A 846 18.27 -0.81 14.86
CA ALA A 846 18.15 -1.15 16.27
C ALA A 846 16.70 -0.98 16.75
N ARG A 847 16.27 -1.76 17.73
CA ARG A 847 14.93 -1.67 18.31
C ARG A 847 14.78 -0.61 19.41
N ALA A 848 15.87 0.00 19.86
CA ALA A 848 15.85 0.98 20.97
C ALA A 848 14.80 2.10 20.77
N PHE A 849 14.69 2.68 19.55
CA PHE A 849 13.69 3.72 19.27
C PHE A 849 12.26 3.28 19.56
N GLN A 850 11.94 2.00 19.38
CA GLN A 850 10.59 1.47 19.60
C GLN A 850 10.18 1.58 21.06
N TYR A 851 11.12 1.51 21.98
CA TYR A 851 10.91 1.58 23.43
C TYR A 851 11.01 3.02 23.94
N GLU A 852 12.04 3.74 23.50
CA GLU A 852 12.30 5.09 24.01
C GLU A 852 11.27 6.11 23.52
N VAL A 853 10.97 6.12 22.22
CA VAL A 853 10.10 7.13 21.59
C VAL A 853 8.90 6.55 20.85
N GLY A 854 8.89 5.23 20.55
CA GLY A 854 7.92 4.60 19.66
C GLY A 854 6.79 3.84 20.38
N GLN A 855 6.27 2.83 19.66
CA GLN A 855 5.08 2.04 19.98
C GLN A 855 5.10 1.41 21.38
N SER A 856 6.25 1.02 21.90
CA SER A 856 6.34 0.38 23.23
C SER A 856 6.20 1.37 24.38
N ARG A 857 6.20 2.69 24.14
CA ARG A 857 5.83 3.75 25.09
C ARG A 857 6.57 3.74 26.42
N ILE A 858 7.76 3.13 26.51
CA ILE A 858 8.54 3.09 27.77
C ILE A 858 9.05 4.48 28.14
N GLY A 859 9.48 5.28 27.16
CA GLY A 859 9.80 6.69 27.34
C GLY A 859 11.11 6.96 28.09
N GLY A 860 12.13 6.15 27.82
CA GLY A 860 13.49 6.30 28.32
C GLY A 860 14.31 5.07 27.99
N SER A 861 15.63 5.20 28.01
CA SER A 861 16.55 4.11 27.75
C SER A 861 16.51 3.05 28.85
N LEU A 862 17.03 1.85 28.53
CA LEU A 862 17.11 0.75 29.49
C LEU A 862 17.89 1.12 30.76
N TRP A 863 18.88 2.02 30.64
CA TRP A 863 19.72 2.44 31.76
C TRP A 863 19.10 3.57 32.60
N GLU A 864 18.25 4.43 31.99
CA GLU A 864 17.55 5.51 32.69
C GLU A 864 16.34 4.98 33.46
N THR A 865 15.63 4.00 32.90
CA THR A 865 14.35 3.49 33.46
C THR A 865 14.29 1.96 33.51
N PRO A 866 15.29 1.26 34.13
CA PRO A 866 15.38 -0.21 34.07
C PRO A 866 14.15 -0.91 34.63
N MET A 867 13.54 -0.35 35.69
CA MET A 867 12.36 -0.95 36.31
C MET A 867 11.14 -0.95 35.38
N ARG A 868 10.96 0.07 34.53
CA ARG A 868 9.89 0.09 33.53
C ARG A 868 10.01 -1.07 32.54
N TYR A 869 11.24 -1.42 32.13
CA TYR A 869 11.48 -2.57 31.26
C TYR A 869 11.14 -3.90 31.96
N ILE A 870 11.51 -4.06 33.22
CA ILE A 870 11.23 -5.25 34.01
C ILE A 870 9.73 -5.40 34.28
N GLU A 871 9.07 -4.34 34.78
CA GLU A 871 7.65 -4.33 35.10
C GLU A 871 6.77 -4.63 33.89
N ASN A 872 7.13 -4.11 32.70
CA ASN A 872 6.41 -4.33 31.47
C ASN A 872 6.86 -5.58 30.68
N SER A 873 7.78 -6.40 31.23
CA SER A 873 8.21 -7.66 30.61
C SER A 873 7.47 -8.84 31.21
N PRO A 874 6.55 -9.47 30.47
CA PRO A 874 5.80 -10.64 30.95
C PRO A 874 6.67 -11.76 31.51
N LEU A 875 7.88 -11.97 30.94
CA LEU A 875 8.82 -13.03 31.31
C LEU A 875 9.05 -13.16 32.82
N PHE A 876 9.13 -12.03 33.54
CA PHE A 876 9.41 -12.01 34.98
C PHE A 876 8.21 -12.39 35.85
N TRP A 877 7.02 -12.57 35.26
CA TRP A 877 5.75 -12.81 35.96
C TRP A 877 5.03 -14.08 35.50
N LEU A 878 5.66 -14.93 34.70
CA LEU A 878 5.06 -16.13 34.09
C LEU A 878 4.67 -17.20 35.11
N ASP A 879 5.24 -17.18 36.30
CA ASP A 879 4.83 -18.05 37.44
C ASP A 879 3.35 -17.89 37.75
N LYS A 880 2.76 -16.71 37.56
CA LYS A 880 1.36 -16.37 37.82
C LYS A 880 0.38 -16.86 36.75
N VAL A 881 0.86 -17.25 35.58
CA VAL A 881 0.00 -17.65 34.45
C VAL A 881 -0.72 -18.96 34.74
N THR A 882 -2.05 -18.95 34.56
CA THR A 882 -2.92 -20.14 34.61
C THR A 882 -3.61 -20.41 33.27
N THR A 883 -3.62 -19.44 32.36
CA THR A 883 -4.30 -19.51 31.07
C THR A 883 -3.50 -20.34 30.08
N PRO A 884 -4.10 -21.39 29.44
CA PRO A 884 -3.48 -22.09 28.31
C PRO A 884 -3.11 -21.12 27.18
N LEU A 885 -1.90 -21.28 26.63
CA LEU A 885 -1.32 -20.36 25.67
C LEU A 885 -0.93 -21.05 24.35
N PHE A 886 -1.36 -20.46 23.22
CA PHE A 886 -0.86 -20.82 21.91
C PHE A 886 0.00 -19.66 21.35
N ILE A 887 1.23 -19.92 20.99
CA ILE A 887 2.21 -18.96 20.46
C ILE A 887 2.44 -19.26 18.98
N MET A 888 2.41 -18.24 18.12
CA MET A 888 3.02 -18.27 16.79
C MET A 888 4.25 -17.37 16.79
N SER A 889 5.42 -17.89 16.45
CA SER A 889 6.65 -17.10 16.33
C SER A 889 7.55 -17.75 15.30
N ASN A 890 7.84 -17.06 14.21
CA ASN A 890 8.55 -17.60 13.06
C ASN A 890 10.06 -17.34 13.14
N ASP A 891 10.87 -18.30 12.67
CA ASP A 891 12.34 -18.25 12.77
C ASP A 891 12.99 -17.17 11.89
N ALA A 892 12.31 -16.70 10.83
CA ALA A 892 12.75 -15.60 9.99
C ALA A 892 11.96 -14.31 10.23
N ASP A 893 11.37 -14.15 11.43
CA ASP A 893 10.64 -12.92 11.80
C ASP A 893 11.55 -11.70 11.64
N ASP A 894 11.15 -10.78 10.77
CA ASP A 894 11.89 -9.60 10.37
C ASP A 894 11.58 -8.35 11.24
N ALA A 895 10.62 -8.44 12.15
CA ALA A 895 10.15 -7.35 13.00
C ALA A 895 10.39 -7.61 14.49
N VAL A 896 9.92 -8.75 15.02
CA VAL A 896 10.11 -9.18 16.41
C VAL A 896 11.13 -10.32 16.44
N PRO A 897 12.25 -10.19 17.19
CA PRO A 897 13.22 -11.28 17.28
C PRO A 897 12.55 -12.57 17.73
N TRP A 898 12.69 -13.64 16.98
CA TRP A 898 12.02 -14.90 17.30
C TRP A 898 12.45 -15.53 18.63
N TYR A 899 13.60 -15.11 19.18
CA TYR A 899 14.01 -15.43 20.54
C TYR A 899 12.97 -15.04 21.60
N GLN A 900 12.16 -14.04 21.36
CA GLN A 900 11.07 -13.66 22.25
C GLN A 900 10.03 -14.78 22.39
N GLY A 901 9.70 -15.45 21.29
CA GLY A 901 8.83 -16.65 21.32
C GLY A 901 9.48 -17.83 22.02
N ILE A 902 10.80 -18.04 21.82
CA ILE A 902 11.56 -19.09 22.49
C ILE A 902 11.64 -18.84 23.99
N GLU A 903 12.03 -17.63 24.43
CA GLU A 903 12.07 -17.27 25.86
C GLU A 903 10.71 -17.52 26.52
N PHE A 904 9.63 -17.14 25.86
CA PHE A 904 8.27 -17.37 26.34
C PHE A 904 7.94 -18.85 26.50
N PHE A 905 8.11 -19.62 25.42
CA PHE A 905 7.80 -21.05 25.42
C PHE A 905 8.63 -21.84 26.45
N VAL A 906 9.94 -21.60 26.48
CA VAL A 906 10.86 -22.32 27.39
C VAL A 906 10.56 -22.01 28.85
N ALA A 907 10.30 -20.73 29.18
CA ALA A 907 9.94 -20.33 30.54
C ALA A 907 8.59 -20.94 30.98
N MET A 908 7.54 -20.86 30.15
CA MET A 908 6.24 -21.48 30.43
C MET A 908 6.37 -22.99 30.63
N ARG A 909 7.13 -23.67 29.76
CA ARG A 909 7.40 -25.11 29.89
C ARG A 909 8.16 -25.45 31.17
N ARG A 910 9.18 -24.66 31.54
CA ARG A 910 9.95 -24.84 32.78
C ARG A 910 9.05 -24.73 34.02
N LEU A 911 8.04 -23.87 33.95
CA LEU A 911 7.06 -23.65 35.00
C LEU A 911 5.88 -24.66 34.99
N GLY A 912 5.91 -25.65 34.05
CA GLY A 912 4.86 -26.66 33.93
C GLY A 912 3.50 -26.12 33.44
N LYS A 913 3.51 -24.97 32.71
CA LYS A 913 2.30 -24.34 32.19
C LYS A 913 1.92 -24.94 30.83
N GLU A 914 0.61 -24.95 30.52
CA GLU A 914 0.14 -25.42 29.20
C GLU A 914 0.45 -24.38 28.13
N VAL A 915 1.38 -24.76 27.22
CA VAL A 915 1.84 -23.86 26.16
C VAL A 915 2.14 -24.64 24.87
N TYR A 916 1.75 -24.05 23.74
CA TYR A 916 2.05 -24.54 22.40
C TYR A 916 2.82 -23.45 21.64
N LEU A 917 3.82 -23.81 20.84
CA LEU A 917 4.53 -22.89 19.94
C LEU A 917 4.53 -23.48 18.54
N ILE A 918 4.09 -22.69 17.55
CA ILE A 918 4.22 -23.01 16.14
C ILE A 918 5.20 -22.03 15.49
N ASP A 919 6.11 -22.61 14.70
CA ASP A 919 7.09 -21.91 13.87
C ASP A 919 6.90 -22.35 12.42
N TYR A 920 6.52 -21.41 11.55
CA TYR A 920 6.51 -21.62 10.10
C TYR A 920 7.90 -21.30 9.55
N ASN A 921 8.71 -22.32 9.37
CA ASN A 921 10.13 -22.19 9.04
C ASN A 921 10.38 -21.33 7.81
N ASN A 922 11.32 -20.40 7.94
CA ASN A 922 11.68 -19.38 6.95
C ASN A 922 10.53 -18.40 6.59
N ASP A 923 9.48 -18.33 7.40
CA ASP A 923 8.44 -17.33 7.23
C ASP A 923 8.72 -16.10 8.11
N VAL A 924 8.21 -14.97 7.67
CA VAL A 924 8.43 -13.66 8.30
C VAL A 924 7.39 -13.39 9.40
N HIS A 925 7.36 -12.16 9.91
CA HIS A 925 6.49 -11.71 11.02
C HIS A 925 5.02 -12.09 10.85
N ASN A 926 4.47 -11.91 9.65
CA ASN A 926 3.16 -12.41 9.26
C ASN A 926 3.34 -13.49 8.19
N PRO A 927 2.77 -14.68 8.32
CA PRO A 927 2.94 -15.74 7.33
C PRO A 927 2.67 -15.28 5.90
N ALA A 928 3.67 -15.38 5.03
CA ALA A 928 3.58 -14.90 3.66
C ALA A 928 2.87 -15.89 2.73
N SER A 929 3.10 -17.19 2.94
CA SER A 929 2.49 -18.21 2.10
C SER A 929 1.01 -18.45 2.44
N ARG A 930 0.17 -18.70 1.41
CA ARG A 930 -1.25 -19.04 1.64
C ARG A 930 -1.43 -20.29 2.47
N ALA A 931 -0.58 -21.28 2.28
CA ALA A 931 -0.66 -22.52 3.03
C ALA A 931 -0.49 -22.25 4.53
N ASN A 932 0.55 -21.49 4.91
CA ASN A 932 0.82 -21.13 6.31
C ASN A 932 -0.28 -20.23 6.89
N GLN A 933 -0.79 -19.27 6.10
CA GLN A 933 -1.90 -18.41 6.51
C GLN A 933 -3.18 -19.21 6.80
N LYS A 934 -3.52 -20.19 5.97
CA LYS A 934 -4.66 -21.08 6.21
C LYS A 934 -4.43 -21.99 7.40
N ASP A 935 -3.26 -22.62 7.49
CA ASP A 935 -2.92 -23.56 8.55
C ASP A 935 -3.00 -22.88 9.93
N ILE A 936 -2.37 -21.70 10.09
CA ILE A 936 -2.45 -20.98 11.39
C ILE A 936 -3.90 -20.58 11.76
N ALA A 937 -4.69 -20.11 10.78
CA ALA A 937 -6.09 -19.75 11.05
C ALA A 937 -6.93 -20.97 11.47
N MET A 938 -6.70 -22.14 10.87
CA MET A 938 -7.37 -23.39 11.22
C MET A 938 -6.95 -23.91 12.59
N ARG A 939 -5.65 -23.90 12.91
CA ARG A 939 -5.15 -24.31 14.23
C ARG A 939 -5.62 -23.37 15.33
N MET A 940 -5.63 -22.07 15.08
CA MET A 940 -6.17 -21.06 15.99
C MET A 940 -7.66 -21.33 16.29
N GLN A 941 -8.48 -21.62 15.26
CA GLN A 941 -9.87 -22.00 15.46
C GLN A 941 -9.98 -23.30 16.27
N GLN A 942 -9.22 -24.34 15.93
CA GLN A 942 -9.22 -25.62 16.66
C GLN A 942 -8.84 -25.42 18.14
N PHE A 943 -7.85 -24.58 18.43
CA PHE A 943 -7.44 -24.24 19.79
C PHE A 943 -8.59 -23.58 20.58
N PHE A 944 -9.21 -22.54 20.00
CA PHE A 944 -10.33 -21.87 20.66
C PHE A 944 -11.58 -22.75 20.76
N ASP A 945 -11.92 -23.56 19.75
CA ASP A 945 -13.04 -24.50 19.80
C ASP A 945 -12.81 -25.54 20.92
N ALA A 946 -11.60 -26.07 21.08
CA ALA A 946 -11.28 -27.01 22.15
C ALA A 946 -11.39 -26.34 23.54
N LYS A 947 -10.85 -25.13 23.71
CA LYS A 947 -10.78 -24.45 25.02
C LYS A 947 -12.06 -23.71 25.40
N LEU A 948 -12.79 -23.15 24.44
CA LEU A 948 -13.95 -22.31 24.71
C LEU A 948 -15.29 -22.96 24.39
N LYS A 949 -15.34 -23.99 23.53
CA LYS A 949 -16.57 -24.71 23.19
C LYS A 949 -16.59 -26.16 23.66
N GLY A 950 -15.49 -26.66 24.23
CA GLY A 950 -15.36 -28.02 24.67
C GLY A 950 -15.29 -29.03 23.50
N ALA A 951 -14.87 -28.61 22.33
CA ALA A 951 -14.59 -29.51 21.23
C ALA A 951 -13.44 -30.46 21.57
N ARG A 952 -13.45 -31.64 20.96
CA ARG A 952 -12.35 -32.59 21.15
C ARG A 952 -11.02 -31.95 20.68
N PRO A 953 -10.00 -31.90 21.55
CA PRO A 953 -8.68 -31.37 21.14
C PRO A 953 -8.12 -32.17 19.97
N PRO A 954 -7.56 -31.52 18.95
CA PRO A 954 -6.90 -32.20 17.82
C PRO A 954 -5.61 -32.87 18.29
N ASP A 955 -5.13 -33.83 17.51
CA ASP A 955 -3.96 -34.62 17.85
C ASP A 955 -2.70 -33.80 18.11
N TRP A 956 -2.51 -32.71 17.38
CA TRP A 956 -1.36 -31.81 17.57
C TRP A 956 -1.36 -31.15 18.98
N MET A 957 -2.52 -30.93 19.60
CA MET A 957 -2.61 -30.42 20.97
C MET A 957 -2.35 -31.53 22.01
N VAL A 958 -2.72 -32.76 21.70
CA VAL A 958 -2.63 -33.89 22.66
C VAL A 958 -1.24 -34.57 22.59
N LYS A 959 -0.71 -34.78 21.38
CA LYS A 959 0.49 -35.60 21.13
C LYS A 959 1.68 -34.76 20.65
N GLY A 960 1.43 -33.51 20.19
CA GLY A 960 2.42 -32.77 19.43
C GLY A 960 2.66 -33.36 18.05
N ILE A 961 3.64 -32.78 17.31
CA ILE A 961 4.08 -33.29 16.01
C ILE A 961 5.59 -33.59 16.12
N PRO A 962 6.01 -34.86 16.23
CA PRO A 962 7.42 -35.18 16.24
C PRO A 962 8.14 -34.70 14.97
N TYR A 963 9.41 -34.32 15.11
CA TYR A 963 10.16 -33.79 13.96
C TYR A 963 10.18 -34.76 12.76
N LEU A 964 10.22 -36.08 13.00
CA LEU A 964 10.14 -37.09 11.94
C LEU A 964 8.80 -37.16 11.21
N ALA A 965 7.75 -36.60 11.79
CA ALA A 965 6.42 -36.47 11.17
C ALA A 965 6.19 -35.08 10.51
N LYS A 966 7.20 -34.21 10.51
CA LYS A 966 7.13 -32.88 9.92
C LYS A 966 6.65 -32.92 8.46
N GLY A 967 5.68 -32.07 8.11
CA GLY A 967 5.08 -32.01 6.79
C GLY A 967 3.99 -33.05 6.49
N ARG A 968 3.63 -33.93 7.44
CA ARG A 968 2.56 -34.92 7.32
C ARG A 968 1.23 -34.45 7.90
N ASP A 969 1.26 -33.53 8.83
CA ASP A 969 0.08 -32.92 9.48
C ASP A 969 -0.09 -31.47 9.00
N GLN A 970 -0.48 -31.31 7.73
CA GLN A 970 -0.76 -30.00 7.12
C GLN A 970 -2.26 -29.79 6.95
N LEU A 971 -2.82 -28.84 7.69
CA LEU A 971 -4.20 -28.41 7.52
C LEU A 971 -4.29 -27.44 6.31
N GLY A 972 -5.37 -27.55 5.54
CA GLY A 972 -5.60 -26.64 4.42
C GLY A 972 -4.75 -26.86 3.17
N ALA A 973 -3.95 -27.90 3.10
CA ALA A 973 -3.34 -28.32 1.85
C ALA A 973 -4.44 -28.81 0.87
N PRO A 974 -4.37 -28.48 -0.44
CA PRO A 974 -5.29 -29.09 -1.40
C PRO A 974 -5.13 -30.61 -1.36
N ALA A 975 -6.23 -31.34 -1.42
CA ALA A 975 -6.19 -32.80 -1.54
C ALA A 975 -5.33 -33.18 -2.75
N PRO A 976 -4.41 -34.16 -2.62
CA PRO A 976 -3.60 -34.58 -3.76
C PRO A 976 -4.53 -34.98 -4.91
N VAL A 977 -4.28 -34.42 -6.08
CA VAL A 977 -4.99 -34.75 -7.31
C VAL A 977 -4.74 -36.24 -7.60
N GLY A 978 -5.75 -37.11 -7.35
CA GLY A 978 -5.64 -38.55 -7.50
C GLY A 978 -6.22 -39.38 -6.36
N ALA A 979 -6.64 -38.79 -5.22
CA ALA A 979 -7.21 -39.54 -4.09
C ALA A 979 -8.73 -39.80 -4.18
N ALA A 980 -9.36 -39.61 -5.36
CA ALA A 980 -10.71 -40.06 -5.60
C ALA A 980 -10.70 -41.56 -5.95
N GLY A 981 -10.60 -42.42 -4.93
CA GLY A 981 -10.61 -43.87 -5.21
C GLY A 981 -10.23 -44.78 -4.05
N ALA A 982 -9.89 -44.27 -2.87
CA ALA A 982 -9.68 -45.12 -1.72
C ALA A 982 -11.01 -45.32 -0.96
N GLN A 983 -11.64 -46.45 -1.13
CA GLN A 983 -12.73 -46.90 -0.27
C GLN A 983 -12.24 -47.00 1.19
N PRO A 984 -13.09 -46.73 2.18
CA PRO A 984 -12.73 -46.94 3.56
C PRO A 984 -12.49 -48.43 3.81
N LEU A 985 -11.38 -48.73 4.45
CA LEU A 985 -11.08 -50.10 4.94
C LEU A 985 -12.17 -50.49 5.95
N PRO A 986 -12.66 -51.75 5.91
CA PRO A 986 -13.68 -52.21 6.84
C PRO A 986 -13.17 -52.24 8.28
N GLU A 987 -14.01 -51.77 9.19
CA GLU A 987 -13.77 -51.88 10.65
C GLU A 987 -13.61 -53.34 11.04
N GLY A 988 -12.47 -53.65 11.61
CA GLY A 988 -12.27 -54.94 12.28
C GLY A 988 -10.95 -55.63 12.01
N ALA A 989 -9.84 -55.06 12.44
CA ALA A 989 -8.65 -55.85 12.82
C ALA A 989 -7.89 -55.16 13.95
N LYS A 990 -7.96 -55.70 15.14
CA LYS A 990 -7.03 -55.52 16.28
C LYS A 990 -5.94 -56.60 16.18
N PRO A 991 -4.86 -56.41 16.89
CA PRO A 991 -4.22 -55.26 17.51
C PRO A 991 -3.05 -54.70 16.76
#